data_7577e9b165a3f045c46fcde5222dedc5
#
_entry.id   7577e9b165a3f045c46fcde5222dedc5
#
_cell.length_a   1.000
_cell.length_b   1.000
_cell.length_c   1.000
_cell.angle_alpha   90.00
_cell.angle_beta   90.00
_cell.angle_gamma   90.00
#
_symmetry.space_group_name_H-M   'P 1'
#
loop_
_entity.id
_entity.type
_entity.pdbx_description
1 polymer ?
#
loop_
_entity_poly.entity_id
_entity_poly.type
_entity_poly.pdbx_seq_one_letter_code
_entity_poly.pdbx_strand_id
1 'polypeptide(L)'
;MLDDFSRVLRFKPHLLVLDAGPETLFIVDEFRRAMLSGAIFVRIAACLRARMTIAEIVTSLAGTFGEWDVLAGLDHLVRRGYVRADSPHDDDSARGFFERAGLDGDAACARIAQLRVAVEAFGADDAPLKLALATAGIDVVPDAELTIAIADSHDRDDLADFAARIASRGGALLVVAANGVQTLVGPLLAGDGALADAPCIECVRYWIRINRPVEALLARHHGSDAIRLPRAVSRAGAAAAAALVAAAVEQIAVNRAAAERARTRIVSHRIDTLATEQHRVLRRPQCPRCGNPTWMREQAARAPQLAGHTLLKHADGGYRTADPQQVFERYAHLISPLSGAIAYLHPMPKRHAGLRKVYASGFLVCPAAVPSGNRFDRICSGKGRTDDQARVSALCEALERFSSVYQGDEATVTGSIEALLADPAWDAEPIHVNDLQQFSERQFDEREAINALTSDVRKQVPPRFMAHDVIDWTPAWSLVTGKRRLVPLSYCYAETPGSAQANVTCVHNPNGCAAGSYLDEAILQGMLELIERDAVAIWWYNRIPRPGIDLASFADPYFDALVKEYETLGWRMWALDITHDLGVPAVAALAENPVDGRFSIGFGCHPDARIAVQRALTEVNQLLDVAADAPHPWDRAKLSATEFLYPANGVRCTTSSTWQPVDAATLSEAIAHCVGRIAAAGMDVLVVDKTRPDIGLSVVQVIAPGLCHFWPRFGARRLYAVPVELGWCDEPRRESALNPALLFL
;
A
#
# COMPACT_ATOMS: atom_id res chain seq x y z
N MET A 1 -33.99 -10.55 -32.61
CA MET A 1 -34.25 -9.29 -33.36
C MET A 1 -34.71 -9.61 -34.79
N LEU A 2 -34.16 -10.64 -35.43
CA LEU A 2 -34.52 -11.09 -36.78
C LEU A 2 -35.65 -12.17 -36.80
N ASP A 3 -36.22 -12.50 -35.66
CA ASP A 3 -37.27 -13.54 -35.50
C ASP A 3 -38.66 -13.07 -35.93
N ASP A 4 -38.80 -11.74 -36.12
CA ASP A 4 -40.08 -11.12 -36.51
C ASP A 4 -39.85 -10.28 -37.79
N PHE A 5 -40.27 -10.83 -38.93
CA PHE A 5 -40.10 -10.24 -40.24
C PHE A 5 -40.95 -8.99 -40.50
N SER A 6 -41.88 -8.68 -39.61
CA SER A 6 -42.70 -7.45 -39.69
C SER A 6 -41.96 -6.24 -39.08
N ARG A 7 -40.84 -6.47 -38.42
CA ARG A 7 -40.05 -5.38 -37.79
C ARG A 7 -39.35 -4.49 -38.81
N VAL A 8 -39.35 -3.22 -38.51
CA VAL A 8 -38.50 -2.21 -39.13
C VAL A 8 -37.20 -2.08 -38.33
N LEU A 9 -36.10 -2.20 -39.01
CA LEU A 9 -34.79 -1.92 -38.43
C LEU A 9 -34.24 -0.58 -38.91
N ARG A 10 -33.47 0.12 -38.09
CA ARG A 10 -32.76 1.33 -38.49
C ARG A 10 -31.35 1.36 -37.89
N PHE A 11 -30.46 2.14 -38.49
CA PHE A 11 -29.17 2.41 -37.88
C PHE A 11 -29.36 3.17 -36.56
N LYS A 12 -28.45 2.91 -35.64
CA LYS A 12 -28.45 3.62 -34.36
C LYS A 12 -28.18 5.12 -34.58
N PRO A 13 -28.83 6.04 -33.84
CA PRO A 13 -28.81 7.47 -34.10
C PRO A 13 -27.43 8.13 -33.96
N HIS A 14 -26.53 7.57 -33.20
CA HIS A 14 -25.14 8.03 -33.01
C HIS A 14 -24.20 7.62 -34.14
N LEU A 15 -24.67 6.86 -35.15
CA LEU A 15 -23.87 6.38 -36.26
C LEU A 15 -24.11 7.22 -37.53
N LEU A 16 -23.03 7.74 -38.10
CA LEU A 16 -23.03 8.25 -39.44
C LEU A 16 -22.79 7.08 -40.40
N VAL A 17 -23.71 6.86 -41.35
CA VAL A 17 -23.62 5.74 -42.29
C VAL A 17 -23.61 6.30 -43.70
N LEU A 18 -22.50 6.14 -44.42
CA LEU A 18 -22.26 6.70 -45.77
C LEU A 18 -21.79 5.64 -46.74
N ASP A 19 -22.28 5.70 -47.94
CA ASP A 19 -21.83 4.89 -49.06
C ASP A 19 -20.61 5.53 -49.75
N ALA A 20 -19.56 4.76 -50.01
CA ALA A 20 -18.39 5.17 -50.75
C ALA A 20 -18.21 4.29 -52.01
N GLY A 21 -19.20 4.44 -52.90
CA GLY A 21 -19.31 3.59 -54.08
C GLY A 21 -20.27 2.40 -53.91
N PRO A 22 -20.40 1.56 -54.96
CA PRO A 22 -21.45 0.54 -55.00
C PRO A 22 -21.20 -0.65 -54.07
N GLU A 23 -19.99 -0.80 -53.55
CA GLU A 23 -19.58 -1.99 -52.78
C GLU A 23 -19.00 -1.63 -51.38
N THR A 24 -19.02 -0.34 -50.99
CA THR A 24 -18.39 0.07 -49.73
C THR A 24 -19.33 0.92 -48.89
N LEU A 25 -19.53 0.52 -47.64
CA LEU A 25 -20.30 1.23 -46.65
C LEU A 25 -19.41 1.62 -45.47
N PHE A 26 -19.35 2.90 -45.14
CA PHE A 26 -18.70 3.40 -43.92
C PHE A 26 -19.73 3.60 -42.82
N ILE A 27 -19.38 3.12 -41.60
CA ILE A 27 -20.14 3.33 -40.38
C ILE A 27 -19.19 4.00 -39.39
N VAL A 28 -19.52 5.22 -38.97
CA VAL A 28 -18.63 6.08 -38.19
C VAL A 28 -19.38 6.61 -36.98
N ASP A 29 -18.75 6.60 -35.82
CA ASP A 29 -19.16 7.37 -34.63
C ASP A 29 -17.99 8.22 -34.14
N GLU A 30 -18.14 8.92 -33.02
CA GLU A 30 -17.09 9.80 -32.44
C GLU A 30 -15.76 9.07 -32.19
N PHE A 31 -15.78 7.73 -31.95
CA PHE A 31 -14.61 6.96 -31.52
C PHE A 31 -14.28 5.79 -32.43
N ARG A 32 -15.26 5.29 -33.19
CA ARG A 32 -15.13 4.07 -34.02
C ARG A 32 -15.33 4.38 -35.48
N ARG A 33 -14.60 3.69 -36.32
CA ARG A 33 -14.71 3.76 -37.78
C ARG A 33 -14.69 2.34 -38.30
N ALA A 34 -15.74 1.97 -39.02
CA ALA A 34 -15.83 0.67 -39.64
C ALA A 34 -16.10 0.83 -41.13
N MET A 35 -15.55 -0.08 -41.92
CA MET A 35 -15.81 -0.22 -43.34
C MET A 35 -16.36 -1.62 -43.60
N LEU A 36 -17.50 -1.70 -44.26
CA LEU A 36 -18.08 -2.95 -44.72
C LEU A 36 -17.94 -3.01 -46.26
N SER A 37 -17.36 -4.10 -46.73
CA SER A 37 -17.15 -4.34 -48.16
C SER A 37 -18.19 -5.34 -48.68
N GLY A 38 -18.79 -5.03 -49.80
CA GLY A 38 -19.78 -5.84 -50.51
C GLY A 38 -21.04 -5.07 -50.83
N ALA A 39 -21.51 -5.15 -52.07
CA ALA A 39 -22.72 -4.48 -52.57
C ALA A 39 -23.96 -4.75 -51.72
N ILE A 40 -24.02 -5.91 -51.08
CA ILE A 40 -25.12 -6.28 -50.20
C ILE A 40 -25.34 -5.34 -49.03
N PHE A 41 -24.25 -4.88 -48.39
CA PHE A 41 -24.33 -3.93 -47.23
C PHE A 41 -24.82 -2.55 -47.66
N VAL A 42 -24.39 -2.09 -48.86
CA VAL A 42 -24.86 -0.82 -49.43
C VAL A 42 -26.34 -0.87 -49.72
N ARG A 43 -26.81 -2.00 -50.32
CA ARG A 43 -28.24 -2.18 -50.63
C ARG A 43 -29.10 -2.37 -49.39
N ILE A 44 -28.65 -3.13 -48.40
CA ILE A 44 -29.33 -3.24 -47.10
C ILE A 44 -29.40 -1.87 -46.43
N ALA A 45 -28.33 -1.10 -46.47
CA ALA A 45 -28.30 0.26 -45.88
C ALA A 45 -29.31 1.18 -46.52
N ALA A 46 -29.53 1.13 -47.84
CA ALA A 46 -30.55 1.89 -48.54
C ALA A 46 -31.98 1.49 -48.08
N CYS A 47 -32.26 0.20 -47.92
CA CYS A 47 -33.54 -0.28 -47.43
C CYS A 47 -33.78 0.12 -45.96
N LEU A 48 -32.78 0.09 -45.11
CA LEU A 48 -32.87 0.51 -43.70
C LEU A 48 -33.14 2.04 -43.59
N ARG A 49 -32.54 2.87 -44.46
CA ARG A 49 -32.84 4.30 -44.56
C ARG A 49 -34.27 4.55 -45.02
N ALA A 50 -34.79 3.68 -45.90
CA ALA A 50 -36.20 3.74 -46.38
C ALA A 50 -37.20 3.20 -45.36
N ARG A 51 -36.76 2.73 -44.19
CA ARG A 51 -37.60 2.17 -43.10
C ARG A 51 -38.44 0.98 -43.55
N MET A 52 -37.88 0.08 -44.38
CA MET A 52 -38.51 -1.12 -44.80
C MET A 52 -38.50 -2.17 -43.69
N THR A 53 -39.55 -2.99 -43.62
CA THR A 53 -39.58 -4.19 -42.75
C THR A 53 -38.55 -5.21 -43.23
N ILE A 54 -38.15 -6.15 -42.36
CA ILE A 54 -37.25 -7.24 -42.72
C ILE A 54 -37.77 -8.00 -43.91
N ALA A 55 -39.11 -8.33 -43.95
CA ALA A 55 -39.74 -9.01 -45.07
C ALA A 55 -39.64 -8.21 -46.40
N GLU A 56 -39.85 -6.90 -46.34
CA GLU A 56 -39.77 -6.01 -47.51
C GLU A 56 -38.30 -5.88 -47.98
N ILE A 57 -37.31 -5.88 -47.08
CA ILE A 57 -35.88 -5.86 -47.43
C ILE A 57 -35.52 -7.15 -48.20
N VAL A 58 -35.87 -8.30 -47.65
CA VAL A 58 -35.61 -9.61 -48.27
C VAL A 58 -36.29 -9.68 -49.66
N THR A 59 -37.56 -9.30 -49.75
CA THR A 59 -38.31 -9.33 -51.02
C THR A 59 -37.70 -8.34 -52.04
N SER A 60 -37.32 -7.14 -51.63
CA SER A 60 -36.76 -6.09 -52.50
C SER A 60 -35.41 -6.48 -53.09
N LEU A 61 -34.63 -7.25 -52.37
CA LEU A 61 -33.28 -7.66 -52.76
C LEU A 61 -33.21 -9.07 -53.38
N ALA A 62 -34.28 -9.83 -53.36
CA ALA A 62 -34.34 -11.22 -53.83
C ALA A 62 -33.93 -11.40 -55.30
N GLY A 63 -34.06 -10.37 -56.18
CA GLY A 63 -33.62 -10.39 -57.56
C GLY A 63 -32.10 -10.22 -57.76
N THR A 64 -31.36 -9.83 -56.74
CA THR A 64 -29.92 -9.50 -56.79
C THR A 64 -29.08 -10.38 -55.88
N PHE A 65 -29.62 -10.77 -54.69
CA PHE A 65 -28.94 -11.55 -53.67
C PHE A 65 -29.80 -12.71 -53.21
N GLY A 66 -29.19 -13.79 -52.72
CA GLY A 66 -29.92 -14.88 -52.09
C GLY A 66 -30.59 -14.41 -50.78
N GLU A 67 -31.76 -14.96 -50.44
CA GLU A 67 -32.51 -14.64 -49.22
C GLU A 67 -31.63 -14.83 -47.97
N TRP A 68 -30.89 -15.92 -47.93
CA TRP A 68 -29.95 -16.20 -46.83
C TRP A 68 -28.79 -15.20 -46.74
N ASP A 69 -28.32 -14.67 -47.88
CA ASP A 69 -27.22 -13.65 -47.89
C ASP A 69 -27.75 -12.33 -47.33
N VAL A 70 -29.00 -11.95 -47.65
CA VAL A 70 -29.64 -10.75 -47.08
C VAL A 70 -29.85 -10.88 -45.58
N LEU A 71 -30.35 -12.02 -45.12
CA LEU A 71 -30.51 -12.29 -43.70
C LEU A 71 -29.19 -12.35 -42.95
N ALA A 72 -28.14 -12.93 -43.52
CA ALA A 72 -26.78 -12.92 -42.97
C ALA A 72 -26.18 -11.53 -42.90
N GLY A 73 -26.42 -10.69 -43.91
CA GLY A 73 -26.03 -9.29 -43.91
C GLY A 73 -26.70 -8.48 -42.80
N LEU A 74 -28.01 -8.66 -42.63
CA LEU A 74 -28.78 -8.07 -41.53
C LEU A 74 -28.28 -8.55 -40.16
N ASP A 75 -28.07 -9.88 -40.02
CA ASP A 75 -27.53 -10.47 -38.78
C ASP A 75 -26.16 -9.91 -38.44
N HIS A 76 -25.30 -9.74 -39.46
CA HIS A 76 -24.01 -9.11 -39.27
C HIS A 76 -24.14 -7.69 -38.67
N LEU A 77 -25.04 -6.86 -39.25
CA LEU A 77 -25.27 -5.48 -38.75
C LEU A 77 -25.87 -5.50 -37.34
N VAL A 78 -26.73 -6.44 -37.01
CA VAL A 78 -27.32 -6.63 -35.67
C VAL A 78 -26.25 -7.03 -34.65
N ARG A 79 -25.47 -8.09 -34.96
CA ARG A 79 -24.41 -8.60 -34.08
C ARG A 79 -23.31 -7.59 -33.81
N ARG A 80 -22.98 -6.75 -34.81
CA ARG A 80 -22.03 -5.64 -34.67
C ARG A 80 -22.60 -4.46 -33.91
N GLY A 81 -23.89 -4.49 -33.61
CA GLY A 81 -24.57 -3.44 -32.87
C GLY A 81 -24.77 -2.14 -33.65
N TYR A 82 -24.80 -2.19 -35.00
CA TYR A 82 -25.01 -1.02 -35.85
C TYR A 82 -26.48 -0.66 -36.03
N VAL A 83 -27.38 -1.61 -35.90
CA VAL A 83 -28.80 -1.44 -36.09
C VAL A 83 -29.61 -1.79 -34.84
N ARG A 84 -30.81 -1.23 -34.75
CA ARG A 84 -31.82 -1.50 -33.71
C ARG A 84 -33.22 -1.61 -34.35
N ALA A 85 -34.19 -2.06 -33.58
CA ALA A 85 -35.58 -1.93 -33.96
C ALA A 85 -36.01 -0.45 -33.99
N ASP A 86 -36.86 -0.05 -34.93
CA ASP A 86 -37.39 1.30 -34.97
C ASP A 86 -38.31 1.56 -33.76
N SER A 87 -38.28 2.78 -33.25
CA SER A 87 -39.03 3.20 -32.07
C SER A 87 -39.58 4.63 -32.30
N PRO A 88 -40.80 4.90 -31.84
CA PRO A 88 -41.47 6.19 -32.10
C PRO A 88 -41.02 7.36 -31.21
N HIS A 89 -40.02 7.21 -30.41
CA HIS A 89 -39.59 8.25 -29.46
C HIS A 89 -38.72 9.35 -30.09
N ASP A 90 -38.90 10.61 -29.66
CA ASP A 90 -38.38 11.80 -30.32
C ASP A 90 -36.95 12.20 -29.97
N ASP A 91 -36.36 11.74 -28.79
CA ASP A 91 -34.99 12.11 -28.40
C ASP A 91 -33.95 11.10 -28.88
N ASP A 92 -33.54 11.25 -30.13
CA ASP A 92 -32.49 10.42 -30.73
C ASP A 92 -31.09 10.67 -30.14
N SER A 93 -30.83 11.85 -29.59
CA SER A 93 -29.49 12.18 -29.02
C SER A 93 -29.23 11.47 -27.70
N ALA A 94 -30.14 11.59 -26.73
CA ALA A 94 -30.01 10.93 -25.44
C ALA A 94 -29.98 9.39 -25.60
N ARG A 95 -30.84 8.86 -26.46
CA ARG A 95 -30.88 7.44 -26.81
C ARG A 95 -29.54 6.95 -27.42
N GLY A 96 -29.05 7.71 -28.39
CA GLY A 96 -27.75 7.42 -29.02
C GLY A 96 -26.61 7.40 -28.05
N PHE A 97 -26.61 8.26 -27.04
CA PHE A 97 -25.63 8.28 -25.96
C PHE A 97 -25.61 6.94 -25.19
N PHE A 98 -26.78 6.44 -24.79
CA PHE A 98 -26.87 5.16 -24.05
C PHE A 98 -26.56 3.95 -24.94
N GLU A 99 -27.04 3.95 -26.18
CA GLU A 99 -26.74 2.88 -27.13
C GLU A 99 -25.24 2.78 -27.46
N ARG A 100 -24.56 3.93 -27.51
CA ARG A 100 -23.10 3.95 -27.67
C ARG A 100 -22.38 3.29 -26.50
N ALA A 101 -22.91 3.42 -25.28
CA ALA A 101 -22.42 2.73 -24.09
C ALA A 101 -22.79 1.24 -24.04
N GLY A 102 -23.45 0.70 -25.06
CA GLY A 102 -23.88 -0.71 -25.14
C GLY A 102 -25.18 -1.02 -24.40
N LEU A 103 -25.92 0.01 -24.02
CA LEU A 103 -27.23 -0.12 -23.36
C LEU A 103 -28.38 -0.10 -24.38
N ASP A 104 -29.56 -0.54 -23.95
CA ASP A 104 -30.79 -0.29 -24.67
C ASP A 104 -31.23 1.17 -24.45
N GLY A 105 -31.14 1.99 -25.50
CA GLY A 105 -31.42 3.44 -25.41
C GLY A 105 -32.86 3.76 -25.02
N ASP A 106 -33.84 2.99 -25.51
CA ASP A 106 -35.25 3.19 -25.17
C ASP A 106 -35.52 2.85 -23.70
N ALA A 107 -35.02 1.72 -23.23
CA ALA A 107 -35.14 1.32 -21.83
C ALA A 107 -34.41 2.31 -20.89
N ALA A 108 -33.24 2.81 -21.29
CA ALA A 108 -32.48 3.79 -20.51
C ALA A 108 -33.24 5.12 -20.37
N CYS A 109 -33.73 5.68 -21.48
CA CYS A 109 -34.52 6.94 -21.47
C CYS A 109 -35.80 6.75 -20.65
N ALA A 110 -36.52 5.65 -20.83
CA ALA A 110 -37.74 5.36 -20.06
C ALA A 110 -37.44 5.25 -18.55
N ARG A 111 -36.33 4.62 -18.18
CA ARG A 111 -35.93 4.50 -16.79
C ARG A 111 -35.55 5.84 -16.15
N ILE A 112 -34.86 6.72 -16.88
CA ILE A 112 -34.55 8.07 -16.40
C ILE A 112 -35.81 8.92 -16.21
N ALA A 113 -36.73 8.87 -17.15
CA ALA A 113 -38.02 9.61 -17.07
C ALA A 113 -38.89 9.15 -15.87
N GLN A 114 -38.67 7.93 -15.37
CA GLN A 114 -39.35 7.40 -14.20
C GLN A 114 -38.53 7.51 -12.92
N LEU A 115 -37.25 7.95 -13.02
CA LEU A 115 -36.37 8.01 -11.88
C LEU A 115 -36.82 9.06 -10.88
N ARG A 116 -36.96 8.67 -9.64
CA ARG A 116 -37.22 9.51 -8.47
C ARG A 116 -36.03 9.44 -7.54
N VAL A 117 -35.53 10.60 -7.11
CA VAL A 117 -34.45 10.71 -6.15
C VAL A 117 -34.83 11.63 -5.00
N ALA A 118 -34.34 11.34 -3.81
CA ALA A 118 -34.36 12.28 -2.70
C ALA A 118 -33.00 13.00 -2.61
N VAL A 119 -32.98 14.25 -2.19
CA VAL A 119 -31.75 15.03 -1.98
C VAL A 119 -31.76 15.57 -0.56
N GLU A 120 -30.71 15.28 0.20
CA GLU A 120 -30.51 15.74 1.58
C GLU A 120 -29.17 16.45 1.70
N ALA A 121 -29.17 17.63 2.36
CA ALA A 121 -28.00 18.49 2.47
C ALA A 121 -27.37 18.45 3.85
N PHE A 122 -26.03 18.31 3.88
CA PHE A 122 -25.20 18.26 5.08
C PHE A 122 -24.10 19.33 5.01
N GLY A 123 -24.42 20.55 5.44
CA GLY A 123 -23.49 21.68 5.38
C GLY A 123 -23.14 22.16 3.97
N ALA A 124 -23.92 21.80 2.96
CA ALA A 124 -23.74 22.13 1.57
C ALA A 124 -25.03 22.72 0.98
N ASP A 125 -24.91 23.53 -0.09
CA ASP A 125 -26.08 24.06 -0.85
C ASP A 125 -26.50 23.00 -1.88
N ASP A 126 -27.76 22.58 -1.84
CA ASP A 126 -28.34 21.58 -2.73
C ASP A 126 -29.06 22.16 -3.96
N ALA A 127 -29.27 23.48 -4.01
CA ALA A 127 -30.03 24.14 -5.08
C ALA A 127 -29.41 23.90 -6.47
N PRO A 128 -28.07 23.99 -6.67
CA PRO A 128 -27.48 23.69 -7.98
C PRO A 128 -27.72 22.24 -8.41
N LEU A 129 -27.67 21.29 -7.48
CA LEU A 129 -27.89 19.87 -7.77
C LEU A 129 -29.35 19.60 -8.14
N LYS A 130 -30.29 20.13 -7.37
CA LYS A 130 -31.74 20.02 -7.69
C LYS A 130 -32.06 20.57 -9.09
N LEU A 131 -31.47 21.71 -9.45
CA LEU A 131 -31.63 22.29 -10.80
C LEU A 131 -31.03 21.37 -11.88
N ALA A 132 -29.84 20.81 -11.67
CA ALA A 132 -29.21 19.91 -12.64
C ALA A 132 -30.01 18.61 -12.82
N LEU A 133 -30.52 18.01 -11.74
CA LEU A 133 -31.39 16.83 -11.79
C LEU A 133 -32.69 17.13 -12.56
N ALA A 134 -33.35 18.24 -12.28
CA ALA A 134 -34.55 18.66 -13.02
C ALA A 134 -34.24 18.86 -14.51
N THR A 135 -33.08 19.46 -14.86
CA THR A 135 -32.63 19.63 -16.24
C THR A 135 -32.41 18.30 -16.95
N ALA A 136 -31.94 17.28 -16.21
CA ALA A 136 -31.75 15.91 -16.69
C ALA A 136 -33.08 15.10 -16.76
N GLY A 137 -34.24 15.72 -16.41
CA GLY A 137 -35.53 15.03 -16.38
C GLY A 137 -35.71 14.07 -15.20
N ILE A 138 -34.94 14.25 -14.14
CA ILE A 138 -35.02 13.43 -12.93
C ILE A 138 -35.83 14.18 -11.86
N ASP A 139 -36.90 13.54 -11.37
CA ASP A 139 -37.74 14.12 -10.34
C ASP A 139 -37.15 14.03 -8.96
N VAL A 140 -37.08 15.16 -8.26
CA VAL A 140 -36.67 15.21 -6.86
C VAL A 140 -37.90 15.18 -5.96
N VAL A 141 -37.97 14.15 -5.11
CA VAL A 141 -39.08 13.89 -4.18
C VAL A 141 -38.59 13.75 -2.74
N PRO A 142 -39.44 13.93 -1.73
CA PRO A 142 -39.00 13.86 -0.33
C PRO A 142 -38.53 12.49 0.12
N ASP A 143 -39.02 11.39 -0.49
CA ASP A 143 -38.66 10.01 -0.16
C ASP A 143 -38.54 9.21 -1.46
N ALA A 144 -37.42 8.50 -1.63
CA ALA A 144 -37.12 7.71 -2.81
C ALA A 144 -36.20 6.53 -2.46
N GLU A 145 -36.16 5.51 -3.34
CA GLU A 145 -35.22 4.39 -3.20
C GLU A 145 -33.77 4.80 -3.27
N LEU A 146 -33.45 5.82 -4.09
CA LEU A 146 -32.13 6.43 -4.19
C LEU A 146 -32.14 7.81 -3.54
N THR A 147 -31.38 7.96 -2.47
CA THR A 147 -31.12 9.26 -1.83
C THR A 147 -29.72 9.75 -2.20
N ILE A 148 -29.59 11.05 -2.49
CA ILE A 148 -28.31 11.72 -2.72
C ILE A 148 -28.03 12.59 -1.50
N ALA A 149 -26.98 12.27 -0.74
CA ALA A 149 -26.50 13.12 0.35
C ALA A 149 -25.43 14.06 -0.20
N ILE A 150 -25.76 15.36 -0.32
CA ILE A 150 -24.78 16.38 -0.66
C ILE A 150 -24.18 16.95 0.63
N ALA A 151 -22.88 16.73 0.83
CA ALA A 151 -22.19 17.09 2.07
C ALA A 151 -20.98 18.01 1.80
N ASP A 152 -20.61 18.80 2.80
CA ASP A 152 -19.34 19.54 2.77
C ASP A 152 -18.15 18.60 3.04
N SER A 153 -18.35 17.44 3.66
CA SER A 153 -17.36 16.40 3.90
C SER A 153 -18.03 15.03 4.01
N HIS A 154 -17.34 13.98 3.55
CA HIS A 154 -17.73 12.59 3.79
C HIS A 154 -17.51 12.17 5.26
N ASP A 155 -16.66 12.88 6.00
CA ASP A 155 -16.37 12.61 7.41
C ASP A 155 -17.21 13.50 8.33
N ARG A 156 -18.51 13.21 8.39
CA ARG A 156 -19.50 13.89 9.25
C ARG A 156 -20.28 12.86 10.07
N ASP A 157 -20.54 13.17 11.33
CA ASP A 157 -21.29 12.28 12.24
C ASP A 157 -22.78 12.25 11.84
N ASP A 158 -23.40 13.40 11.56
CA ASP A 158 -24.79 13.49 11.13
C ASP A 158 -25.07 12.76 9.80
N LEU A 159 -24.12 12.79 8.85
CA LEU A 159 -24.17 12.00 7.62
C LEU A 159 -24.08 10.50 7.91
N ALA A 160 -23.24 10.08 8.85
CA ALA A 160 -23.11 8.67 9.24
C ALA A 160 -24.41 8.14 9.86
N ASP A 161 -25.05 8.93 10.74
CA ASP A 161 -26.35 8.61 11.33
C ASP A 161 -27.46 8.55 10.27
N PHE A 162 -27.43 9.47 9.31
CA PHE A 162 -28.37 9.45 8.19
C PHE A 162 -28.18 8.20 7.32
N ALA A 163 -26.96 7.89 6.94
CA ALA A 163 -26.64 6.67 6.19
C ALA A 163 -27.11 5.38 6.90
N ALA A 164 -27.06 5.39 8.24
CA ALA A 164 -27.60 4.30 9.05
C ALA A 164 -29.12 4.15 8.86
N ARG A 165 -29.85 5.26 8.89
CA ARG A 165 -31.32 5.26 8.71
C ARG A 165 -31.73 4.82 7.31
N ILE A 166 -31.02 5.28 6.28
CA ILE A 166 -31.29 4.84 4.90
C ILE A 166 -31.04 3.33 4.75
N ALA A 167 -29.91 2.84 5.26
CA ALA A 167 -29.56 1.43 5.21
C ALA A 167 -30.60 0.54 5.92
N SER A 168 -31.12 0.97 7.09
CA SER A 168 -32.16 0.22 7.84
C SER A 168 -33.49 0.11 7.12
N ARG A 169 -33.75 0.97 6.12
CA ARG A 169 -34.96 0.94 5.27
C ARG A 169 -34.73 0.19 3.96
N GLY A 170 -33.52 -0.36 3.73
CA GLY A 170 -33.15 -1.02 2.48
C GLY A 170 -32.87 -0.03 1.32
N GLY A 171 -32.82 1.28 1.58
CA GLY A 171 -32.57 2.32 0.59
C GLY A 171 -31.11 2.39 0.14
N ALA A 172 -30.87 3.04 -1.01
CA ALA A 172 -29.54 3.33 -1.52
C ALA A 172 -29.18 4.81 -1.25
N LEU A 173 -27.92 5.07 -0.86
CA LEU A 173 -27.41 6.41 -0.57
C LEU A 173 -26.16 6.70 -1.41
N LEU A 174 -26.25 7.67 -2.33
CA LEU A 174 -25.10 8.21 -3.03
C LEU A 174 -24.53 9.38 -2.23
N VAL A 175 -23.31 9.27 -1.75
CA VAL A 175 -22.63 10.33 -1.01
C VAL A 175 -21.89 11.24 -1.99
N VAL A 176 -22.06 12.55 -1.87
CA VAL A 176 -21.49 13.55 -2.79
C VAL A 176 -20.94 14.75 -2.01
N ALA A 177 -19.78 15.26 -2.44
CA ALA A 177 -19.28 16.56 -2.01
C ALA A 177 -19.03 17.43 -3.25
N ALA A 178 -19.90 18.41 -3.50
CA ALA A 178 -19.92 19.18 -4.76
C ALA A 178 -19.79 20.72 -4.56
N ASN A 179 -19.37 21.16 -3.38
CA ASN A 179 -19.39 22.56 -2.97
C ASN A 179 -17.99 23.20 -2.87
N GLY A 180 -16.99 22.67 -3.59
CA GLY A 180 -15.62 23.17 -3.61
C GLY A 180 -14.96 23.04 -4.98
N VAL A 181 -13.65 23.30 -5.04
CA VAL A 181 -12.83 23.10 -6.24
C VAL A 181 -12.82 21.63 -6.66
N GLN A 182 -12.85 20.72 -5.69
CA GLN A 182 -12.93 19.29 -5.92
C GLN A 182 -14.35 18.78 -5.67
N THR A 183 -14.94 18.15 -6.67
CA THR A 183 -16.19 17.43 -6.56
C THR A 183 -15.90 15.96 -6.34
N LEU A 184 -16.51 15.36 -5.32
CA LEU A 184 -16.43 13.92 -5.02
C LEU A 184 -17.81 13.30 -5.24
N VAL A 185 -17.87 12.24 -6.04
CA VAL A 185 -19.10 11.49 -6.32
C VAL A 185 -18.90 10.02 -5.90
N GLY A 186 -19.74 9.57 -4.99
CA GLY A 186 -19.68 8.22 -4.43
C GLY A 186 -19.04 8.17 -3.03
N PRO A 187 -19.01 6.98 -2.42
CA PRO A 187 -19.57 5.75 -2.98
C PRO A 187 -21.12 5.69 -2.92
N LEU A 188 -21.68 4.75 -3.66
CA LEU A 188 -23.08 4.36 -3.54
C LEU A 188 -23.22 3.30 -2.44
N LEU A 189 -23.74 3.71 -1.30
CA LEU A 189 -24.02 2.83 -0.17
C LEU A 189 -25.40 2.20 -0.35
N ALA A 190 -25.52 0.89 -0.21
CA ALA A 190 -26.79 0.19 -0.33
C ALA A 190 -27.14 -0.56 0.97
N GLY A 191 -28.44 -0.60 1.29
CA GLY A 191 -28.92 -1.19 2.54
C GLY A 191 -28.98 -2.71 2.58
N ASP A 192 -28.96 -3.36 1.43
CA ASP A 192 -29.30 -4.79 1.29
C ASP A 192 -28.11 -5.77 1.41
N GLY A 193 -26.92 -5.29 1.80
CA GLY A 193 -25.75 -6.17 1.95
C GLY A 193 -25.31 -6.91 0.67
N ALA A 194 -25.80 -6.51 -0.48
CA ALA A 194 -25.75 -7.23 -1.74
C ALA A 194 -24.36 -7.46 -2.35
N LEU A 195 -23.31 -6.80 -1.82
CA LEU A 195 -21.92 -7.07 -2.19
C LEU A 195 -21.10 -7.25 -0.91
N ALA A 196 -20.54 -8.44 -0.74
CA ALA A 196 -19.70 -8.78 0.42
C ALA A 196 -18.52 -7.81 0.62
N ASP A 197 -18.07 -7.13 -0.45
CA ASP A 197 -16.91 -6.24 -0.45
C ASP A 197 -17.27 -4.74 -0.45
N ALA A 198 -18.56 -4.37 -0.41
CA ALA A 198 -18.95 -2.96 -0.40
C ALA A 198 -18.69 -2.31 0.97
N PRO A 199 -18.05 -1.12 1.02
CA PRO A 199 -17.82 -0.39 2.26
C PRO A 199 -19.12 0.19 2.80
N CYS A 200 -19.28 0.26 4.13
CA CYS A 200 -20.28 1.10 4.77
C CYS A 200 -19.74 2.52 4.97
N ILE A 201 -20.58 3.43 5.46
CA ILE A 201 -20.17 4.83 5.71
C ILE A 201 -18.98 4.93 6.68
N GLU A 202 -18.88 4.07 7.71
CA GLU A 202 -17.75 4.07 8.64
C GLU A 202 -16.44 3.63 7.97
N CYS A 203 -16.49 2.71 7.01
CA CYS A 203 -15.33 2.39 6.19
C CYS A 203 -14.88 3.57 5.35
N VAL A 204 -15.83 4.30 4.72
CA VAL A 204 -15.55 5.51 3.93
C VAL A 204 -14.90 6.59 4.81
N ARG A 205 -15.50 6.88 5.96
CA ARG A 205 -14.99 7.86 6.93
C ARG A 205 -13.57 7.52 7.39
N TYR A 206 -13.32 6.26 7.71
CA TYR A 206 -11.99 5.81 8.11
C TYR A 206 -10.93 6.11 7.04
N TRP A 207 -11.17 5.69 5.79
CA TRP A 207 -10.19 5.88 4.71
C TRP A 207 -9.97 7.37 4.35
N ILE A 208 -11.00 8.18 4.42
CA ILE A 208 -10.86 9.63 4.20
C ILE A 208 -10.14 10.29 5.38
N ARG A 209 -10.45 9.92 6.62
CA ARG A 209 -9.88 10.51 7.83
C ARG A 209 -8.38 10.26 7.94
N ILE A 210 -7.89 9.05 7.63
CA ILE A 210 -6.46 8.76 7.67
C ILE A 210 -5.66 9.54 6.61
N ASN A 211 -6.32 9.93 5.51
CA ASN A 211 -5.72 10.77 4.47
C ASN A 211 -5.89 12.28 4.74
N ARG A 212 -6.43 12.65 5.91
CA ARG A 212 -6.61 14.03 6.38
C ARG A 212 -6.11 14.19 7.82
N PRO A 213 -4.81 13.94 8.05
CA PRO A 213 -4.27 13.88 9.42
C PRO A 213 -4.30 15.24 10.14
N VAL A 214 -4.23 16.35 9.42
CA VAL A 214 -4.30 17.70 9.99
C VAL A 214 -5.70 17.96 10.53
N GLU A 215 -6.73 17.68 9.72
CA GLU A 215 -8.13 17.83 10.12
C GLU A 215 -8.46 16.87 11.28
N ALA A 216 -7.95 15.65 11.24
CA ALA A 216 -8.13 14.68 12.33
C ALA A 216 -7.47 15.14 13.63
N LEU A 217 -6.29 15.75 13.56
CA LEU A 217 -5.61 16.33 14.74
C LEU A 217 -6.40 17.53 15.29
N LEU A 218 -6.83 18.45 14.42
CA LEU A 218 -7.62 19.60 14.81
C LEU A 218 -8.97 19.19 15.43
N ALA A 219 -9.64 18.17 14.88
CA ALA A 219 -10.89 17.65 15.40
C ALA A 219 -10.73 17.08 16.83
N ARG A 220 -9.59 16.46 17.17
CA ARG A 220 -9.29 16.01 18.54
C ARG A 220 -9.13 17.17 19.52
N HIS A 221 -8.62 18.33 19.08
CA HIS A 221 -8.38 19.48 19.95
C HIS A 221 -9.60 20.39 20.09
N HIS A 222 -10.41 20.53 19.02
CA HIS A 222 -11.50 21.51 18.95
C HIS A 222 -12.89 20.89 18.80
N GLY A 223 -13.00 19.56 18.66
CA GLY A 223 -14.22 18.85 18.30
C GLY A 223 -14.43 18.80 16.76
N SER A 224 -15.09 17.75 16.29
CA SER A 224 -15.29 17.50 14.85
C SER A 224 -16.13 18.58 14.16
N ASP A 225 -17.12 19.15 14.86
CA ASP A 225 -18.01 20.19 14.30
C ASP A 225 -17.32 21.54 14.10
N ALA A 226 -16.20 21.79 14.77
CA ALA A 226 -15.44 23.03 14.64
C ALA A 226 -14.60 23.08 13.37
N ILE A 227 -14.34 21.94 12.73
CA ILE A 227 -13.43 21.85 11.56
C ILE A 227 -14.23 21.88 10.27
N ARG A 228 -14.70 23.07 9.91
CA ARG A 228 -15.33 23.34 8.62
C ARG A 228 -14.36 24.09 7.71
N LEU A 229 -13.79 23.39 6.73
CA LEU A 229 -12.91 24.03 5.76
C LEU A 229 -13.70 25.01 4.90
N PRO A 230 -13.24 26.26 4.72
CA PRO A 230 -13.83 27.18 3.77
C PRO A 230 -13.81 26.57 2.37
N ARG A 231 -14.96 26.55 1.71
CA ARG A 231 -15.07 26.03 0.34
C ARG A 231 -15.18 27.22 -0.62
N ALA A 232 -14.33 27.18 -1.65
CA ALA A 232 -14.32 28.17 -2.70
C ALA A 232 -14.74 27.51 -4.02
N VAL A 233 -15.82 28.02 -4.61
CA VAL A 233 -16.31 27.58 -5.92
C VAL A 233 -16.95 28.76 -6.65
N SER A 234 -16.72 28.87 -7.96
CA SER A 234 -17.42 29.84 -8.79
C SER A 234 -18.84 29.36 -9.11
N ARG A 235 -19.73 30.27 -9.56
CA ARG A 235 -21.08 29.90 -10.01
C ARG A 235 -21.03 28.84 -11.13
N ALA A 236 -20.12 29.00 -12.09
CA ALA A 236 -19.93 28.04 -13.18
C ALA A 236 -19.39 26.71 -12.64
N GLY A 237 -18.45 26.74 -11.68
CA GLY A 237 -17.91 25.55 -11.03
C GLY A 237 -18.97 24.76 -10.26
N ALA A 238 -19.86 25.45 -9.53
CA ALA A 238 -20.98 24.80 -8.84
C ALA A 238 -21.97 24.14 -9.82
N ALA A 239 -22.28 24.82 -10.92
CA ALA A 239 -23.14 24.27 -11.97
C ALA A 239 -22.49 23.04 -12.65
N ALA A 240 -21.19 23.12 -12.97
CA ALA A 240 -20.46 21.99 -13.56
C ALA A 240 -20.41 20.79 -12.59
N ALA A 241 -20.12 21.02 -11.31
CA ALA A 241 -20.14 20.01 -10.28
C ALA A 241 -21.51 19.32 -10.18
N ALA A 242 -22.59 20.09 -10.14
CA ALA A 242 -23.95 19.58 -10.09
C ALA A 242 -24.31 18.75 -11.34
N ALA A 243 -23.92 19.20 -12.54
CA ALA A 243 -24.10 18.45 -13.78
C ALA A 243 -23.36 17.13 -13.80
N LEU A 244 -22.11 17.07 -13.29
CA LEU A 244 -21.34 15.84 -13.15
C LEU A 244 -22.01 14.84 -12.20
N VAL A 245 -22.60 15.31 -11.10
CA VAL A 245 -23.39 14.46 -10.18
C VAL A 245 -24.64 13.93 -10.87
N ALA A 246 -25.41 14.79 -11.59
CA ALA A 246 -26.60 14.35 -12.31
C ALA A 246 -26.26 13.28 -13.36
N ALA A 247 -25.19 13.48 -14.15
CA ALA A 247 -24.72 12.49 -15.11
C ALA A 247 -24.30 11.15 -14.45
N ALA A 248 -23.67 11.21 -13.27
CA ALA A 248 -23.35 9.99 -12.52
C ALA A 248 -24.61 9.27 -12.04
N VAL A 249 -25.64 9.98 -11.59
CA VAL A 249 -26.94 9.42 -11.17
C VAL A 249 -27.63 8.74 -12.34
N GLU A 250 -27.67 9.35 -13.54
CA GLU A 250 -28.16 8.70 -14.76
C GLU A 250 -27.46 7.38 -15.03
N GLN A 251 -26.11 7.39 -15.02
CA GLN A 251 -25.33 6.17 -15.27
C GLN A 251 -25.58 5.08 -14.22
N ILE A 252 -25.70 5.44 -12.94
CA ILE A 252 -26.04 4.51 -11.86
C ILE A 252 -27.45 3.91 -12.07
N ALA A 253 -28.39 4.70 -12.52
CA ALA A 253 -29.78 4.26 -12.70
C ALA A 253 -29.95 3.29 -13.88
N VAL A 254 -29.21 3.48 -14.99
CA VAL A 254 -29.41 2.71 -16.22
C VAL A 254 -28.36 1.65 -16.48
N ASN A 255 -27.20 1.73 -15.85
CA ASN A 255 -26.04 0.86 -16.10
C ASN A 255 -25.65 0.09 -14.84
N ARG A 256 -26.02 -1.17 -14.77
CA ARG A 256 -25.70 -2.03 -13.63
C ARG A 256 -24.21 -2.08 -13.30
N ALA A 257 -23.34 -2.16 -14.31
CA ALA A 257 -21.89 -2.17 -14.10
C ALA A 257 -21.37 -0.83 -13.53
N ALA A 258 -22.00 0.30 -13.90
CA ALA A 258 -21.71 1.61 -13.30
C ALA A 258 -22.15 1.65 -11.84
N ALA A 259 -23.34 1.16 -11.53
CA ALA A 259 -23.85 1.06 -10.16
C ALA A 259 -22.96 0.16 -9.27
N GLU A 260 -22.54 -1.00 -9.77
CA GLU A 260 -21.63 -1.90 -9.06
C GLU A 260 -20.26 -1.23 -8.81
N ARG A 261 -19.70 -0.52 -9.81
CA ARG A 261 -18.45 0.25 -9.61
C ARG A 261 -18.62 1.38 -8.60
N ALA A 262 -19.74 2.09 -8.63
CA ALA A 262 -20.01 3.19 -7.72
C ALA A 262 -20.06 2.74 -6.24
N ARG A 263 -20.38 1.48 -5.96
CA ARG A 263 -20.42 0.95 -4.59
C ARG A 263 -19.05 0.91 -3.90
N THR A 264 -17.96 0.82 -4.66
CA THR A 264 -16.61 0.68 -4.12
C THR A 264 -15.67 1.80 -4.53
N ARG A 265 -16.19 2.89 -5.13
CA ARG A 265 -15.35 3.97 -5.65
C ARG A 265 -15.92 5.34 -5.35
N ILE A 266 -15.01 6.29 -5.16
CA ILE A 266 -15.26 7.72 -5.22
C ILE A 266 -14.62 8.23 -6.50
N VAL A 267 -15.35 8.98 -7.29
CA VAL A 267 -14.82 9.71 -8.45
C VAL A 267 -14.57 11.15 -8.03
N SER A 268 -13.35 11.63 -8.17
CA SER A 268 -13.00 13.03 -7.92
C SER A 268 -12.86 13.79 -9.23
N HIS A 269 -13.45 14.98 -9.29
CA HIS A 269 -13.32 15.93 -10.40
C HIS A 269 -12.77 17.24 -9.86
N ARG A 270 -11.66 17.71 -10.40
CA ARG A 270 -11.10 19.02 -10.09
C ARG A 270 -11.58 20.03 -11.14
N ILE A 271 -12.38 20.98 -10.71
CA ILE A 271 -12.98 21.99 -11.61
C ILE A 271 -11.93 22.97 -12.16
N ASP A 272 -10.84 23.22 -11.38
CA ASP A 272 -9.77 24.14 -11.76
C ASP A 272 -8.83 23.55 -12.83
N THR A 273 -8.60 22.25 -12.82
CA THR A 273 -7.69 21.56 -13.75
C THR A 273 -8.40 20.62 -14.71
N LEU A 274 -9.72 20.40 -14.52
CA LEU A 274 -10.55 19.43 -15.25
C LEU A 274 -10.06 17.98 -15.12
N ALA A 275 -9.21 17.72 -14.14
CA ALA A 275 -8.72 16.36 -13.88
C ALA A 275 -9.81 15.50 -13.22
N THR A 276 -9.86 14.23 -13.65
CA THR A 276 -10.77 13.23 -13.08
C THR A 276 -9.98 12.01 -12.67
N GLU A 277 -10.19 11.58 -11.43
CA GLU A 277 -9.54 10.40 -10.85
C GLU A 277 -10.56 9.48 -10.20
N GLN A 278 -10.25 8.19 -10.13
CA GLN A 278 -11.07 7.19 -9.46
C GLN A 278 -10.31 6.62 -8.26
N HIS A 279 -10.96 6.66 -7.09
CA HIS A 279 -10.39 6.20 -5.84
C HIS A 279 -11.18 5.00 -5.32
N ARG A 280 -10.52 3.87 -5.14
CA ARG A 280 -11.17 2.70 -4.55
C ARG A 280 -11.33 2.90 -3.05
N VAL A 281 -12.51 2.60 -2.52
CA VAL A 281 -12.78 2.57 -1.09
C VAL A 281 -12.98 1.12 -0.66
N LEU A 282 -12.18 0.66 0.27
CA LEU A 282 -12.22 -0.72 0.74
C LEU A 282 -13.18 -0.89 1.92
N ARG A 283 -13.91 -2.00 1.92
CA ARG A 283 -14.55 -2.49 3.12
C ARG A 283 -13.48 -2.94 4.10
N ARG A 284 -13.64 -2.58 5.38
CA ARG A 284 -12.77 -3.05 6.45
C ARG A 284 -13.40 -4.27 7.14
N PRO A 285 -12.81 -5.47 7.06
CA PRO A 285 -13.35 -6.65 7.75
C PRO A 285 -13.48 -6.47 9.26
N GLN A 286 -12.61 -5.64 9.86
CA GLN A 286 -12.64 -5.26 11.28
C GLN A 286 -13.50 -4.01 11.59
N CYS A 287 -14.30 -3.54 10.63
CA CYS A 287 -15.14 -2.37 10.85
C CYS A 287 -16.16 -2.62 11.98
N PRO A 288 -16.35 -1.69 12.93
CA PRO A 288 -17.28 -1.86 14.03
C PRO A 288 -18.74 -1.90 13.59
N ARG A 289 -19.04 -1.39 12.37
CA ARG A 289 -20.40 -1.35 11.83
C ARG A 289 -20.74 -2.51 10.90
N CYS A 290 -19.87 -2.83 9.93
CA CYS A 290 -20.17 -3.81 8.88
C CYS A 290 -19.24 -5.02 8.88
N GLY A 291 -18.34 -5.12 9.87
CA GLY A 291 -17.36 -6.17 10.02
C GLY A 291 -17.36 -6.78 11.43
N ASN A 292 -16.25 -7.43 11.78
CA ASN A 292 -15.99 -7.99 13.10
C ASN A 292 -14.97 -7.11 13.85
N PRO A 293 -15.37 -6.29 14.84
CA PRO A 293 -14.46 -5.42 15.58
C PRO A 293 -13.45 -6.18 16.46
N THR A 294 -13.65 -7.49 16.66
CA THR A 294 -12.72 -8.34 17.43
C THR A 294 -11.70 -9.07 16.55
N TRP A 295 -11.72 -8.83 15.23
CA TRP A 295 -10.88 -9.55 14.26
C TRP A 295 -9.40 -9.59 14.64
N MET A 296 -8.80 -8.43 14.94
CA MET A 296 -7.37 -8.35 15.28
C MET A 296 -7.06 -9.10 16.59
N ARG A 297 -7.98 -9.07 17.55
CA ARG A 297 -7.86 -9.81 18.81
C ARG A 297 -7.93 -11.32 18.59
N GLU A 298 -8.87 -11.77 17.77
CA GLU A 298 -9.00 -13.18 17.40
C GLU A 298 -7.81 -13.70 16.60
N GLN A 299 -7.24 -12.87 15.70
CA GLN A 299 -6.03 -13.17 14.96
C GLN A 299 -4.83 -13.36 15.90
N ALA A 300 -4.59 -12.42 16.81
CA ALA A 300 -3.49 -12.49 17.78
C ALA A 300 -3.60 -13.69 18.75
N ALA A 301 -4.79 -14.24 18.96
CA ALA A 301 -5.01 -15.43 19.77
C ALA A 301 -4.59 -16.74 19.07
N ARG A 302 -4.30 -16.72 17.77
CA ARG A 302 -3.93 -17.90 16.97
C ARG A 302 -2.43 -17.94 16.74
N ALA A 303 -1.83 -19.12 16.94
CA ALA A 303 -0.43 -19.33 16.59
C ALA A 303 -0.21 -19.16 15.08
N PRO A 304 0.89 -18.51 14.65
CA PRO A 304 1.24 -18.40 13.23
C PRO A 304 1.33 -19.78 12.57
N GLN A 305 0.65 -19.95 11.43
CA GLN A 305 0.71 -21.19 10.67
C GLN A 305 1.66 -21.01 9.50
N LEU A 306 2.72 -21.83 9.46
CA LEU A 306 3.68 -21.85 8.36
C LEU A 306 3.14 -22.81 7.28
N ALA A 307 2.73 -22.26 6.15
CA ALA A 307 2.11 -23.03 5.07
C ALA A 307 3.11 -23.78 4.17
N GLY A 308 4.41 -23.49 4.31
CA GLY A 308 5.47 -24.16 3.55
C GLY A 308 5.47 -23.84 2.06
N HIS A 309 5.22 -22.59 1.70
CA HIS A 309 5.21 -22.15 0.30
C HIS A 309 6.56 -22.41 -0.37
N THR A 310 6.49 -22.85 -1.63
CA THR A 310 7.69 -23.12 -2.46
C THR A 310 8.41 -21.82 -2.80
N LEU A 311 9.73 -21.87 -2.74
CA LEU A 311 10.60 -20.74 -3.07
C LEU A 311 10.74 -20.54 -4.58
N LEU A 312 10.65 -19.31 -5.03
CA LEU A 312 11.12 -18.88 -6.35
C LEU A 312 12.64 -18.67 -6.28
N LYS A 313 13.43 -19.71 -6.52
CA LYS A 313 14.90 -19.70 -6.37
C LYS A 313 15.65 -18.71 -7.28
N HIS A 314 14.99 -18.19 -8.30
CA HIS A 314 15.57 -17.23 -9.25
C HIS A 314 15.06 -15.79 -9.07
N ALA A 315 14.25 -15.53 -8.03
CA ALA A 315 13.74 -14.21 -7.79
C ALA A 315 14.85 -13.27 -7.33
N ASP A 316 15.02 -12.17 -8.03
CA ASP A 316 15.83 -11.05 -7.57
C ASP A 316 15.20 -10.46 -6.30
N GLY A 317 16.00 -10.28 -5.24
CA GLY A 317 15.53 -9.68 -3.98
C GLY A 317 15.26 -10.65 -2.84
N GLY A 318 15.57 -11.93 -2.97
CA GLY A 318 15.52 -12.93 -1.90
C GLY A 318 14.53 -14.06 -2.16
N TYR A 319 14.31 -14.89 -1.13
CA TYR A 319 13.33 -15.97 -1.19
C TYR A 319 11.92 -15.36 -1.21
N ARG A 320 11.26 -15.44 -2.36
CA ARG A 320 9.94 -14.90 -2.63
C ARG A 320 9.03 -15.97 -3.21
N THR A 321 7.73 -15.74 -3.13
CA THR A 321 6.69 -16.66 -3.61
C THR A 321 5.94 -16.14 -4.82
N ALA A 322 6.12 -14.87 -5.17
CA ALA A 322 5.45 -14.22 -6.29
C ALA A 322 6.38 -13.26 -7.03
N ASP A 323 6.09 -13.04 -8.31
CA ASP A 323 6.77 -12.06 -9.14
C ASP A 323 6.45 -10.62 -8.69
N PRO A 324 7.43 -9.67 -8.73
CA PRO A 324 7.22 -8.28 -8.33
C PRO A 324 6.05 -7.59 -9.03
N GLN A 325 5.86 -7.81 -10.33
CA GLN A 325 4.76 -7.21 -11.06
C GLN A 325 3.40 -7.72 -10.56
N GLN A 326 3.26 -9.01 -10.33
CA GLN A 326 2.03 -9.62 -9.80
C GLN A 326 1.69 -9.08 -8.41
N VAL A 327 2.71 -8.91 -7.55
CA VAL A 327 2.52 -8.31 -6.22
C VAL A 327 2.08 -6.86 -6.35
N PHE A 328 2.70 -6.08 -7.25
CA PHE A 328 2.31 -4.70 -7.50
C PHE A 328 0.85 -4.59 -7.96
N GLU A 329 0.46 -5.36 -8.97
CA GLU A 329 -0.90 -5.37 -9.52
C GLU A 329 -1.95 -5.70 -8.44
N ARG A 330 -1.62 -6.64 -7.55
CA ARG A 330 -2.49 -7.04 -6.43
C ARG A 330 -2.75 -5.90 -5.44
N TYR A 331 -1.76 -5.06 -5.15
CA TYR A 331 -1.83 -4.03 -4.10
C TYR A 331 -1.85 -2.59 -4.61
N ALA A 332 -1.68 -2.33 -5.91
CA ALA A 332 -1.68 -0.99 -6.49
C ALA A 332 -2.97 -0.19 -6.20
N HIS A 333 -4.09 -0.89 -6.02
CA HIS A 333 -5.37 -0.28 -5.67
C HIS A 333 -5.39 0.38 -4.28
N LEU A 334 -4.40 0.12 -3.43
CA LEU A 334 -4.20 0.74 -2.12
C LEU A 334 -3.53 2.12 -2.21
N ILE A 335 -3.08 2.53 -3.41
CA ILE A 335 -2.44 3.83 -3.63
C ILE A 335 -3.52 4.84 -4.02
N SER A 336 -3.83 5.76 -3.12
CA SER A 336 -4.75 6.86 -3.37
C SER A 336 -4.58 7.96 -2.32
N PRO A 337 -4.41 9.23 -2.73
CA PRO A 337 -4.29 10.35 -1.78
C PRO A 337 -5.61 10.68 -1.08
N LEU A 338 -6.74 10.08 -1.50
CA LEU A 338 -8.06 10.32 -0.92
C LEU A 338 -8.52 9.19 0.00
N SER A 339 -8.31 7.94 -0.41
CA SER A 339 -8.89 6.75 0.25
C SER A 339 -7.95 5.56 0.29
N GLY A 340 -6.67 5.74 0.00
CA GLY A 340 -5.68 4.67 0.03
C GLY A 340 -5.02 4.51 1.40
N ALA A 341 -4.45 3.33 1.64
CA ALA A 341 -3.50 3.13 2.72
C ALA A 341 -2.17 3.85 2.43
N ILE A 342 -1.85 4.01 1.15
CA ILE A 342 -0.65 4.70 0.66
C ILE A 342 -1.10 5.92 -0.14
N ALA A 343 -0.53 7.08 0.20
CA ALA A 343 -0.91 8.35 -0.43
C ALA A 343 -0.25 8.56 -1.80
N TYR A 344 1.00 8.10 -1.96
CA TYR A 344 1.77 8.26 -3.20
C TYR A 344 2.84 7.18 -3.37
N LEU A 345 3.26 6.98 -4.63
CA LEU A 345 4.39 6.13 -5.04
C LEU A 345 5.00 6.70 -6.33
N HIS A 346 6.28 7.03 -6.32
CA HIS A 346 6.97 7.57 -7.50
C HIS A 346 8.49 7.29 -7.44
N PRO A 347 9.21 7.33 -8.59
CA PRO A 347 10.67 7.25 -8.58
C PRO A 347 11.28 8.41 -7.80
N MET A 348 12.39 8.18 -7.09
CA MET A 348 13.12 9.25 -6.39
C MET A 348 14.00 10.03 -7.38
N PRO A 349 13.72 11.30 -7.72
CA PRO A 349 14.34 11.96 -8.86
C PRO A 349 15.88 12.03 -8.81
N LYS A 350 16.46 12.13 -7.61
CA LYS A 350 17.91 12.27 -7.44
C LYS A 350 18.65 10.94 -7.27
N ARG A 351 17.95 9.88 -6.90
CA ARG A 351 18.53 8.55 -6.61
C ARG A 351 18.20 7.51 -7.65
N HIS A 352 17.15 7.72 -8.42
CA HIS A 352 16.69 6.81 -9.46
C HIS A 352 17.36 7.16 -10.80
N ALA A 353 18.46 6.48 -11.13
CA ALA A 353 19.19 6.65 -12.41
C ALA A 353 20.02 5.41 -12.72
N GLY A 354 20.23 5.11 -14.01
CA GLY A 354 21.07 3.98 -14.46
C GLY A 354 20.64 2.65 -13.84
N LEU A 355 21.58 1.98 -13.20
CA LEU A 355 21.35 0.73 -12.45
C LEU A 355 20.79 0.96 -11.03
N ARG A 356 20.76 2.19 -10.57
CA ARG A 356 20.21 2.56 -9.27
C ARG A 356 18.72 2.77 -9.38
N LYS A 357 17.92 1.78 -8.97
CA LYS A 357 16.45 1.83 -9.01
C LYS A 357 15.91 2.07 -7.61
N VAL A 358 15.42 3.29 -7.36
CA VAL A 358 14.90 3.73 -6.06
C VAL A 358 13.57 4.44 -6.24
N TYR A 359 12.56 4.01 -5.48
CA TYR A 359 11.23 4.60 -5.43
C TYR A 359 10.94 5.14 -4.04
N ALA A 360 10.21 6.24 -3.97
CA ALA A 360 9.60 6.74 -2.75
C ALA A 360 8.12 6.37 -2.72
N SER A 361 7.64 6.04 -1.55
CA SER A 361 6.23 5.89 -1.22
C SER A 361 5.94 6.56 0.11
N GLY A 362 4.68 6.82 0.40
CA GLY A 362 4.34 7.42 1.67
C GLY A 362 2.88 7.22 2.05
N PHE A 363 2.64 7.25 3.35
CA PHE A 363 1.32 7.25 3.94
C PHE A 363 1.19 8.37 4.98
N LEU A 364 -0.04 8.75 5.27
CA LEU A 364 -0.33 9.83 6.20
C LEU A 364 -0.64 9.28 7.59
N VAL A 365 -0.21 9.98 8.61
CA VAL A 365 -0.45 9.63 10.02
C VAL A 365 -0.95 10.84 10.77
N CYS A 366 -2.02 10.64 11.54
CA CYS A 366 -2.43 11.60 12.55
C CYS A 366 -1.65 11.31 13.83
N PRO A 367 -0.63 12.10 14.18
CA PRO A 367 0.22 11.81 15.33
C PRO A 367 -0.55 11.92 16.65
N ALA A 368 -0.07 11.20 17.68
CA ALA A 368 -0.67 11.22 19.02
C ALA A 368 -0.62 12.62 19.66
N ALA A 369 0.43 13.41 19.37
CA ALA A 369 0.59 14.79 19.80
C ALA A 369 0.92 15.69 18.61
N VAL A 370 0.82 17.02 18.80
CA VAL A 370 1.21 18.00 17.78
C VAL A 370 2.71 17.81 17.48
N PRO A 371 3.08 17.51 16.22
CA PRO A 371 4.47 17.27 15.88
C PRO A 371 5.30 18.56 15.97
N SER A 372 6.56 18.42 16.32
CA SER A 372 7.53 19.52 16.36
C SER A 372 7.93 20.06 14.97
N GLY A 373 7.37 19.50 13.90
CA GLY A 373 7.55 19.90 12.50
C GLY A 373 6.29 19.66 11.67
N ASN A 374 6.31 20.14 10.42
CA ASN A 374 5.13 20.10 9.53
C ASN A 374 4.92 18.74 8.83
N ARG A 375 5.42 17.62 9.39
CA ARG A 375 5.35 16.32 8.74
C ARG A 375 4.27 15.45 9.32
N PHE A 376 3.24 15.23 8.52
CA PHE A 376 2.17 14.28 8.75
C PHE A 376 2.31 13.03 7.88
N ASP A 377 3.35 12.96 7.06
CA ASP A 377 3.66 11.81 6.23
C ASP A 377 4.79 10.96 6.80
N ARG A 378 4.74 9.68 6.49
CA ARG A 378 5.83 8.74 6.71
C ARG A 378 6.33 8.31 5.34
N ILE A 379 7.57 8.72 5.05
CA ILE A 379 8.23 8.41 3.78
C ILE A 379 8.94 7.06 3.92
N CYS A 380 8.67 6.18 2.97
CA CYS A 380 9.33 4.91 2.78
C CYS A 380 10.06 4.91 1.43
N SER A 381 11.05 4.05 1.27
CA SER A 381 11.78 3.96 0.01
C SER A 381 12.13 2.52 -0.34
N GLY A 382 11.85 2.13 -1.57
CA GLY A 382 12.17 0.80 -2.10
C GLY A 382 13.33 0.83 -3.07
N LYS A 383 14.07 -0.26 -3.08
CA LYS A 383 15.26 -0.49 -3.90
C LYS A 383 15.15 -1.80 -4.66
N GLY A 384 15.86 -1.92 -5.78
CA GLY A 384 15.91 -3.15 -6.56
C GLY A 384 16.88 -3.08 -7.73
N ARG A 385 17.07 -4.21 -8.41
CA ARG A 385 17.81 -4.28 -9.69
C ARG A 385 16.98 -3.74 -10.84
N THR A 386 15.65 -3.88 -10.76
CA THR A 386 14.68 -3.45 -11.76
C THR A 386 13.71 -2.42 -11.19
N ASP A 387 13.04 -1.69 -12.09
CA ASP A 387 11.99 -0.73 -11.69
C ASP A 387 10.84 -1.43 -10.96
N ASP A 388 10.40 -2.60 -11.44
CA ASP A 388 9.31 -3.35 -10.82
C ASP A 388 9.66 -3.80 -9.40
N GLN A 389 10.89 -4.29 -9.20
CA GLN A 389 11.38 -4.69 -7.89
C GLN A 389 11.47 -3.50 -6.92
N ALA A 390 12.02 -2.36 -7.37
CA ALA A 390 12.15 -1.17 -6.54
C ALA A 390 10.78 -0.57 -6.18
N ARG A 391 9.85 -0.57 -7.15
CA ARG A 391 8.49 -0.08 -6.99
C ARG A 391 7.70 -0.92 -6.00
N VAL A 392 7.75 -2.25 -6.12
CA VAL A 392 7.05 -3.15 -5.19
C VAL A 392 7.69 -3.12 -3.81
N SER A 393 9.02 -2.99 -3.72
CA SER A 393 9.73 -2.83 -2.45
C SER A 393 9.24 -1.58 -1.70
N ALA A 394 9.13 -0.42 -2.39
CA ALA A 394 8.60 0.80 -1.79
C ALA A 394 7.15 0.67 -1.33
N LEU A 395 6.30 0.04 -2.15
CA LEU A 395 4.89 -0.20 -1.80
C LEU A 395 4.76 -1.10 -0.57
N CYS A 396 5.46 -2.24 -0.56
CA CYS A 396 5.39 -3.19 0.55
C CYS A 396 5.95 -2.61 1.85
N GLU A 397 7.05 -1.84 1.80
CA GLU A 397 7.57 -1.16 2.99
C GLU A 397 6.56 -0.14 3.55
N ALA A 398 5.91 0.64 2.69
CA ALA A 398 4.90 1.58 3.16
C ALA A 398 3.68 0.87 3.78
N LEU A 399 3.21 -0.25 3.21
CA LEU A 399 2.13 -1.06 3.77
C LEU A 399 2.53 -1.74 5.09
N GLU A 400 3.79 -2.18 5.21
CA GLU A 400 4.38 -2.71 6.44
C GLU A 400 4.35 -1.65 7.55
N ARG A 401 4.85 -0.44 7.26
CA ARG A 401 4.88 0.67 8.21
C ARG A 401 3.47 1.14 8.56
N PHE A 402 2.55 1.21 7.60
CA PHE A 402 1.14 1.51 7.82
C PHE A 402 0.49 0.50 8.78
N SER A 403 0.73 -0.79 8.58
CA SER A 403 0.21 -1.86 9.43
C SER A 403 0.83 -1.87 10.84
N SER A 404 1.96 -1.18 11.01
CA SER A 404 2.65 -1.02 12.30
C SER A 404 2.28 0.25 13.06
N VAL A 405 1.38 1.08 12.52
CA VAL A 405 0.77 2.20 13.26
C VAL A 405 -0.42 1.68 14.05
N TYR A 406 -0.50 2.03 15.32
CA TYR A 406 -1.63 1.69 16.19
C TYR A 406 -2.94 2.30 15.66
N GLN A 407 -3.98 1.50 15.52
CA GLN A 407 -5.27 1.90 14.98
C GLN A 407 -6.43 1.75 15.97
N GLY A 408 -6.18 1.16 17.16
CA GLY A 408 -7.13 1.02 18.26
C GLY A 408 -7.93 -0.28 18.25
N ASP A 409 -7.67 -1.18 17.30
CA ASP A 409 -8.31 -2.51 17.21
C ASP A 409 -7.33 -3.67 17.51
N GLU A 410 -6.08 -3.36 17.83
CA GLU A 410 -5.05 -4.33 18.17
C GLU A 410 -5.37 -5.08 19.48
N ALA A 411 -4.90 -6.32 19.57
CA ALA A 411 -5.01 -7.10 20.80
C ALA A 411 -4.18 -6.45 21.92
N THR A 412 -4.84 -5.97 22.95
CA THR A 412 -4.21 -5.23 24.06
C THR A 412 -4.61 -5.83 25.40
N VAL A 413 -3.62 -5.95 26.28
CA VAL A 413 -3.76 -6.36 27.68
C VAL A 413 -3.06 -5.32 28.54
N THR A 414 -3.73 -4.70 29.49
CA THR A 414 -3.14 -3.70 30.39
C THR A 414 -2.83 -4.34 31.74
N GLY A 415 -1.60 -4.18 32.23
CA GLY A 415 -1.18 -4.70 33.54
C GLY A 415 0.30 -4.51 33.82
N SER A 416 0.72 -4.80 35.05
CA SER A 416 2.13 -4.93 35.42
C SER A 416 2.60 -6.38 35.26
N ILE A 417 3.92 -6.59 35.14
CA ILE A 417 4.46 -7.96 35.10
C ILE A 417 4.03 -8.75 36.32
N GLU A 418 4.10 -8.16 37.52
CA GLU A 418 3.70 -8.80 38.76
C GLU A 418 2.23 -9.26 38.77
N ALA A 419 1.32 -8.40 38.30
CA ALA A 419 -0.10 -8.68 38.20
C ALA A 419 -0.39 -9.78 37.17
N LEU A 420 0.23 -9.72 36.01
CA LEU A 420 0.02 -10.69 34.92
C LEU A 420 0.55 -12.07 35.28
N LEU A 421 1.67 -12.18 36.01
CA LEU A 421 2.21 -13.46 36.50
C LEU A 421 1.40 -14.03 37.65
N ALA A 422 0.72 -13.19 38.45
CA ALA A 422 -0.13 -13.61 39.56
C ALA A 422 -1.53 -14.09 39.11
N ASP A 423 -1.97 -13.74 37.90
CA ASP A 423 -3.29 -14.09 37.39
C ASP A 423 -3.24 -15.39 36.56
N PRO A 424 -3.75 -16.51 37.05
CA PRO A 424 -3.73 -17.80 36.35
C PRO A 424 -4.61 -17.83 35.08
N ALA A 425 -5.43 -16.82 34.87
CA ALA A 425 -6.22 -16.68 33.62
C ALA A 425 -5.34 -16.34 32.41
N TRP A 426 -4.12 -15.86 32.63
CA TRP A 426 -3.16 -15.55 31.57
C TRP A 426 -2.20 -16.73 31.34
N ASP A 427 -2.38 -17.39 30.21
CA ASP A 427 -1.47 -18.42 29.70
C ASP A 427 -0.38 -17.79 28.80
N ALA A 428 0.23 -16.68 29.25
CA ALA A 428 1.26 -15.97 28.52
C ALA A 428 2.15 -15.16 29.45
N GLU A 429 3.44 -15.46 29.47
CA GLU A 429 4.43 -14.77 30.30
C GLU A 429 4.87 -13.45 29.64
N PRO A 430 4.83 -12.31 30.37
CA PRO A 430 5.35 -11.04 29.88
C PRO A 430 6.89 -11.06 29.83
N ILE A 431 7.45 -10.40 28.81
CA ILE A 431 8.89 -10.22 28.64
C ILE A 431 9.25 -8.86 29.25
N HIS A 432 10.30 -8.83 30.07
CA HIS A 432 10.78 -7.59 30.64
C HIS A 432 11.19 -6.59 29.55
N VAL A 433 10.77 -5.34 29.68
CA VAL A 433 10.97 -4.31 28.65
C VAL A 433 12.43 -4.15 28.25
N ASN A 434 13.37 -4.21 29.21
CA ASN A 434 14.79 -4.04 28.89
C ASN A 434 15.44 -5.27 28.27
N ASP A 435 14.84 -6.48 28.35
CA ASP A 435 15.31 -7.64 27.59
C ASP A 435 15.11 -7.43 26.08
N LEU A 436 14.17 -6.55 25.72
CA LEU A 436 13.90 -6.14 24.33
C LEU A 436 14.71 -4.90 23.93
N GLN A 437 14.81 -3.91 24.82
CA GLN A 437 15.46 -2.64 24.51
C GLN A 437 16.98 -2.65 24.69
N GLN A 438 17.47 -3.48 25.63
CA GLN A 438 18.88 -3.77 25.87
C GLN A 438 19.77 -2.54 26.20
N PHE A 439 19.25 -1.61 26.96
CA PHE A 439 20.07 -0.55 27.54
C PHE A 439 20.95 -1.11 28.68
N SER A 440 22.20 -0.63 28.74
CA SER A 440 23.11 -0.95 29.83
C SER A 440 22.78 -0.18 31.11
N GLU A 441 23.26 -0.69 32.23
CA GLU A 441 23.16 0.01 33.54
C GLU A 441 23.75 1.44 33.43
N ARG A 442 24.92 1.56 32.82
CA ARG A 442 25.58 2.83 32.59
C ARG A 442 24.72 3.80 31.77
N GLN A 443 24.06 3.32 30.71
CA GLN A 443 23.19 4.18 29.92
C GLN A 443 21.99 4.70 30.74
N PHE A 444 21.44 3.87 31.64
CA PHE A 444 20.40 4.34 32.56
C PHE A 444 20.93 5.34 33.58
N ASP A 445 22.13 5.13 34.13
CA ASP A 445 22.74 6.02 35.11
C ASP A 445 23.11 7.39 34.48
N GLU A 446 23.57 7.38 33.22
CA GLU A 446 23.94 8.56 32.44
C GLU A 446 22.76 9.14 31.62
N ARG A 447 21.54 8.67 31.83
CA ARG A 447 20.35 8.95 31.01
C ARG A 447 20.14 10.45 30.75
N GLU A 448 20.19 11.28 31.80
CA GLU A 448 19.95 12.71 31.65
C GLU A 448 21.00 13.38 30.77
N ALA A 449 22.28 13.03 30.97
CA ALA A 449 23.36 13.53 30.17
C ALA A 449 23.27 13.08 28.69
N ILE A 450 22.94 11.82 28.44
CA ILE A 450 22.74 11.29 27.08
C ILE A 450 21.59 12.01 26.39
N ASN A 451 20.44 12.14 27.07
CA ASN A 451 19.25 12.74 26.49
C ASN A 451 19.39 14.25 26.23
N ALA A 452 20.21 14.95 27.01
CA ALA A 452 20.53 16.37 26.79
C ALA A 452 21.32 16.61 25.50
N LEU A 453 22.03 15.59 25.00
CA LEU A 453 22.87 15.70 23.79
C LEU A 453 22.12 15.45 22.50
N THR A 454 20.86 14.95 22.56
CA THR A 454 20.13 14.54 21.37
C THR A 454 18.62 14.63 21.54
N SER A 455 17.94 15.09 20.49
CA SER A 455 16.47 14.97 20.33
C SER A 455 16.07 13.72 19.55
N ASP A 456 17.02 12.94 19.05
CA ASP A 456 16.78 11.72 18.30
C ASP A 456 16.35 10.59 19.25
N VAL A 457 15.07 10.21 19.19
CA VAL A 457 14.48 9.16 20.06
C VAL A 457 15.21 7.82 19.97
N ARG A 458 15.92 7.54 18.87
CA ARG A 458 16.72 6.30 18.72
C ARG A 458 17.95 6.28 19.63
N LYS A 459 18.43 7.45 20.01
CA LYS A 459 19.59 7.66 20.90
C LYS A 459 19.20 7.91 22.35
N GLN A 460 17.94 8.32 22.57
CA GLN A 460 17.45 8.60 23.91
C GLN A 460 17.28 7.33 24.73
N VAL A 461 17.59 7.44 26.00
CA VAL A 461 17.42 6.39 27.00
C VAL A 461 16.09 6.65 27.72
N PRO A 462 15.12 5.71 27.70
CA PRO A 462 13.88 5.87 28.43
C PRO A 462 14.09 5.73 29.95
N PRO A 463 13.09 6.08 30.77
CA PRO A 463 13.09 5.70 32.20
C PRO A 463 13.21 4.19 32.35
N ARG A 464 13.81 3.73 33.46
CA ARG A 464 13.82 2.30 33.81
C ARG A 464 12.38 1.80 33.96
N PHE A 465 12.10 0.68 33.33
CA PHE A 465 10.88 -0.05 33.56
C PHE A 465 11.01 -0.94 34.76
N MET A 466 10.01 -0.91 35.63
CA MET A 466 9.94 -1.71 36.84
C MET A 466 8.80 -2.75 36.74
N ALA A 467 8.96 -3.92 37.35
CA ALA A 467 7.97 -5.00 37.25
C ALA A 467 6.54 -4.66 37.73
N HIS A 468 6.41 -3.61 38.55
CA HIS A 468 5.14 -3.08 39.00
C HIS A 468 4.56 -1.97 38.11
N ASP A 469 5.30 -1.49 37.09
CA ASP A 469 4.78 -0.50 36.16
C ASP A 469 3.68 -1.10 35.30
N VAL A 470 2.57 -0.37 35.19
CA VAL A 470 1.42 -0.76 34.39
C VAL A 470 1.59 -0.22 32.97
N ILE A 471 1.65 -1.11 32.00
CA ILE A 471 1.70 -0.77 30.57
C ILE A 471 0.72 -1.64 29.77
N ASP A 472 0.58 -1.30 28.49
CA ASP A 472 -0.17 -2.11 27.54
C ASP A 472 0.75 -3.16 26.88
N TRP A 473 0.26 -4.39 26.81
CA TRP A 473 0.93 -5.55 26.22
C TRP A 473 0.15 -6.06 25.02
N THR A 474 0.83 -6.74 24.11
CA THR A 474 0.22 -7.46 22.98
C THR A 474 0.76 -8.90 22.92
N PRO A 475 -0.06 -9.88 22.50
CA PRO A 475 0.39 -11.27 22.37
C PRO A 475 1.43 -11.44 21.26
N ALA A 476 2.43 -12.28 21.52
CA ALA A 476 3.42 -12.79 20.58
C ALA A 476 3.51 -14.30 20.71
N TRP A 477 3.93 -15.00 19.64
CA TRP A 477 4.07 -16.44 19.63
C TRP A 477 5.53 -16.84 19.43
N SER A 478 6.05 -17.70 20.32
CA SER A 478 7.39 -18.28 20.19
C SER A 478 7.40 -19.35 19.09
N LEU A 479 8.31 -19.21 18.12
CA LEU A 479 8.58 -20.23 17.11
C LEU A 479 9.45 -21.37 17.64
N VAL A 480 10.13 -21.17 18.78
CA VAL A 480 10.99 -22.18 19.41
C VAL A 480 10.17 -23.09 20.31
N THR A 481 9.30 -22.51 21.15
CA THR A 481 8.55 -23.26 22.18
C THR A 481 7.09 -23.51 21.83
N GLY A 482 6.56 -22.80 20.83
CA GLY A 482 5.14 -22.82 20.50
C GLY A 482 4.24 -22.13 21.53
N LYS A 483 4.82 -21.47 22.56
CA LYS A 483 4.08 -20.81 23.62
C LYS A 483 3.78 -19.36 23.29
N ARG A 484 2.68 -18.86 23.85
CA ARG A 484 2.31 -17.45 23.79
C ARG A 484 3.10 -16.65 24.83
N ARG A 485 3.55 -15.47 24.42
CA ARG A 485 4.24 -14.49 25.28
C ARG A 485 3.52 -13.15 25.19
N LEU A 486 3.79 -12.25 26.14
CA LEU A 486 3.34 -10.86 26.09
C LEU A 486 4.55 -9.94 25.87
N VAL A 487 4.44 -9.05 24.90
CA VAL A 487 5.45 -8.02 24.58
C VAL A 487 4.80 -6.64 24.70
N PRO A 488 5.55 -5.58 25.04
CA PRO A 488 4.97 -4.25 25.17
C PRO A 488 4.33 -3.79 23.86
N LEU A 489 3.09 -3.31 23.91
CA LEU A 489 2.36 -2.81 22.74
C LEU A 489 3.14 -1.69 22.05
N SER A 490 3.72 -0.76 22.83
CA SER A 490 4.51 0.37 22.33
C SER A 490 5.82 -0.06 21.65
N TYR A 491 6.38 -1.23 21.98
CA TYR A 491 7.53 -1.79 21.26
C TYR A 491 7.14 -2.20 19.84
N CYS A 492 5.94 -2.77 19.69
CA CYS A 492 5.45 -3.30 18.43
C CYS A 492 4.80 -2.26 17.52
N TYR A 493 4.04 -1.32 18.07
CA TYR A 493 3.23 -0.37 17.31
C TYR A 493 3.65 1.07 17.58
N ALA A 494 3.77 1.86 16.51
CA ALA A 494 3.97 3.29 16.57
C ALA A 494 2.66 4.02 16.92
N GLU A 495 2.75 5.23 17.46
CA GLU A 495 1.61 6.12 17.79
C GLU A 495 0.61 5.50 18.78
N THR A 496 1.08 4.62 19.67
CA THR A 496 0.24 4.06 20.75
C THR A 496 -0.22 5.14 21.73
N PRO A 497 -1.37 4.97 22.41
CA PRO A 497 -1.79 5.87 23.48
C PRO A 497 -0.67 6.05 24.52
N GLY A 498 -0.41 7.29 24.89
CA GLY A 498 0.67 7.61 25.85
C GLY A 498 2.08 7.66 25.27
N SER A 499 2.33 7.25 24.01
CA SER A 499 3.67 7.29 23.39
C SER A 499 4.29 8.69 23.31
N ALA A 500 3.49 9.75 23.43
CA ALA A 500 3.92 11.14 23.48
C ALA A 500 4.20 11.67 24.92
N GLN A 501 4.02 10.84 25.96
CA GLN A 501 4.25 11.25 27.35
C GLN A 501 5.75 11.24 27.69
N ALA A 502 6.15 12.12 28.61
CA ALA A 502 7.57 12.25 29.02
C ALA A 502 8.14 11.01 29.74
N ASN A 503 7.28 10.10 30.22
CA ASN A 503 7.66 8.94 31.01
C ASN A 503 7.46 7.60 30.30
N VAL A 504 7.55 7.60 28.98
CA VAL A 504 7.45 6.35 28.19
C VAL A 504 8.65 5.46 28.47
N THR A 505 8.40 4.28 29.06
CA THR A 505 9.44 3.31 29.43
C THR A 505 9.86 2.40 28.26
N CYS A 506 9.05 2.34 27.18
CA CYS A 506 9.30 1.51 26.02
C CYS A 506 9.06 2.28 24.72
N VAL A 507 10.08 2.35 23.86
CA VAL A 507 10.07 3.05 22.57
C VAL A 507 9.77 2.06 21.45
N HIS A 508 8.99 2.50 20.45
CA HIS A 508 8.70 1.70 19.26
C HIS A 508 9.99 1.29 18.53
N ASN A 509 10.07 0.01 18.20
CA ASN A 509 11.18 -0.58 17.48
C ASN A 509 10.69 -1.18 16.16
N PRO A 510 11.04 -0.60 15.00
CA PRO A 510 10.62 -1.13 13.70
C PRO A 510 11.44 -2.33 13.23
N ASN A 511 12.56 -2.69 13.90
CA ASN A 511 13.41 -3.79 13.46
C ASN A 511 12.71 -5.13 13.65
N GLY A 512 12.89 -6.01 12.67
CA GLY A 512 12.18 -7.28 12.60
C GLY A 512 10.74 -7.15 12.08
N CYS A 513 10.29 -5.93 11.74
CA CYS A 513 9.03 -5.73 11.04
C CYS A 513 9.22 -6.04 9.56
N ALA A 514 8.36 -6.87 8.98
CA ALA A 514 8.47 -7.24 7.59
C ALA A 514 7.13 -7.56 6.96
N ALA A 515 7.04 -7.29 5.65
CA ALA A 515 5.91 -7.66 4.82
C ALA A 515 6.26 -8.80 3.86
N GLY A 516 5.28 -9.62 3.53
CA GLY A 516 5.39 -10.70 2.55
C GLY A 516 4.05 -11.03 1.90
N SER A 517 4.10 -11.71 0.75
CA SER A 517 2.90 -12.21 0.08
C SER A 517 2.13 -13.21 0.95
N TYR A 518 2.85 -13.90 1.83
CA TYR A 518 2.36 -14.85 2.82
C TYR A 518 3.04 -14.64 4.17
N LEU A 519 2.46 -15.19 5.22
CA LEU A 519 2.93 -15.00 6.59
C LEU A 519 4.36 -15.55 6.80
N ASP A 520 4.65 -16.73 6.24
CA ASP A 520 5.98 -17.35 6.29
C ASP A 520 7.04 -16.52 5.55
N GLU A 521 6.70 -15.89 4.41
CA GLU A 521 7.59 -14.94 3.74
C GLU A 521 7.92 -13.73 4.63
N ALA A 522 6.91 -13.13 5.27
CA ALA A 522 7.08 -12.00 6.17
C ALA A 522 7.95 -12.39 7.39
N ILE A 523 7.70 -13.55 8.00
CA ILE A 523 8.49 -14.07 9.14
C ILE A 523 9.96 -14.24 8.76
N LEU A 524 10.26 -14.87 7.61
CA LEU A 524 11.64 -15.05 7.16
C LEU A 524 12.34 -13.71 6.95
N GLN A 525 11.69 -12.74 6.30
CA GLN A 525 12.29 -11.41 6.06
C GLN A 525 12.58 -10.68 7.38
N GLY A 526 11.62 -10.66 8.32
CA GLY A 526 11.82 -10.02 9.63
C GLY A 526 12.95 -10.67 10.44
N MET A 527 13.08 -12.01 10.38
CA MET A 527 14.15 -12.73 11.04
C MET A 527 15.52 -12.44 10.42
N LEU A 528 15.61 -12.42 9.09
CA LEU A 528 16.84 -12.08 8.38
C LEU A 528 17.30 -10.65 8.67
N GLU A 529 16.34 -9.70 8.83
CA GLU A 529 16.67 -8.34 9.25
C GLU A 529 17.28 -8.32 10.67
N LEU A 530 16.72 -9.06 11.61
CA LEU A 530 17.27 -9.13 12.97
C LEU A 530 18.69 -9.72 13.00
N ILE A 531 18.94 -10.78 12.23
CA ILE A 531 20.30 -11.37 12.10
C ILE A 531 21.27 -10.34 11.47
N GLU A 532 20.79 -9.59 10.46
CA GLU A 532 21.56 -8.52 9.84
C GLU A 532 21.93 -7.44 10.86
N ARG A 533 20.93 -6.96 11.65
CA ARG A 533 21.14 -5.91 12.66
C ARG A 533 22.09 -6.35 13.78
N ASP A 534 22.05 -7.62 14.17
CA ASP A 534 22.98 -8.22 15.13
C ASP A 534 24.43 -8.21 14.59
N ALA A 535 24.63 -8.69 13.36
CA ALA A 535 25.94 -8.68 12.69
C ALA A 535 26.50 -7.26 12.54
N VAL A 536 25.64 -6.34 12.10
CA VAL A 536 25.99 -4.93 11.91
C VAL A 536 26.38 -4.27 13.23
N ALA A 537 25.61 -4.49 14.30
CA ALA A 537 25.91 -3.94 15.63
C ALA A 537 27.27 -4.44 16.17
N ILE A 538 27.48 -5.74 16.08
CA ILE A 538 28.73 -6.35 16.54
C ILE A 538 29.94 -5.77 15.79
N TRP A 539 29.87 -5.69 14.47
CA TRP A 539 30.91 -5.12 13.64
C TRP A 539 31.12 -3.64 13.90
N TRP A 540 30.07 -2.84 13.89
CA TRP A 540 30.11 -1.37 13.95
C TRP A 540 30.59 -0.85 15.30
N TYR A 541 29.98 -1.33 16.38
CA TYR A 541 30.31 -0.80 17.71
C TYR A 541 31.69 -1.29 18.18
N ASN A 542 32.12 -2.47 17.77
CA ASN A 542 33.45 -2.95 18.08
C ASN A 542 34.51 -2.49 17.05
N ARG A 543 34.15 -1.81 15.98
CA ARG A 543 35.09 -1.37 14.92
C ARG A 543 36.03 -2.50 14.47
N ILE A 544 35.45 -3.64 14.12
CA ILE A 544 36.22 -4.86 13.80
C ILE A 544 36.61 -4.84 12.32
N PRO A 545 37.93 -4.87 11.97
CA PRO A 545 38.34 -5.07 10.59
C PRO A 545 37.83 -6.42 10.05
N ARG A 546 37.20 -6.38 8.86
CA ARG A 546 36.62 -7.58 8.26
C ARG A 546 37.17 -7.85 6.85
N PRO A 547 37.16 -9.13 6.40
CA PRO A 547 37.57 -9.45 5.05
C PRO A 547 36.73 -8.72 4.00
N GLY A 548 37.34 -8.26 2.94
CA GLY A 548 36.65 -7.82 1.74
C GLY A 548 35.96 -9.02 1.04
N ILE A 549 34.96 -8.74 0.25
CA ILE A 549 34.28 -9.72 -0.61
C ILE A 549 34.77 -9.54 -2.05
N ASP A 550 35.23 -10.61 -2.65
CA ASP A 550 35.51 -10.65 -4.10
C ASP A 550 34.21 -10.75 -4.88
N LEU A 551 33.67 -9.58 -5.32
CA LEU A 551 32.40 -9.50 -6.05
C LEU A 551 32.46 -10.25 -7.39
N ALA A 552 33.61 -10.31 -8.06
CA ALA A 552 33.76 -11.01 -9.32
C ALA A 552 33.61 -12.54 -9.16
N SER A 553 33.88 -13.08 -7.96
CA SER A 553 33.71 -14.51 -7.66
C SER A 553 32.26 -15.02 -7.77
N PHE A 554 31.27 -14.11 -7.76
CA PHE A 554 29.84 -14.45 -7.91
C PHE A 554 29.42 -14.58 -9.38
N ALA A 555 30.25 -14.14 -10.32
CA ALA A 555 29.96 -14.14 -11.76
C ALA A 555 28.58 -13.51 -12.09
N ASP A 556 28.17 -12.48 -11.34
CA ASP A 556 26.92 -11.75 -11.57
C ASP A 556 27.19 -10.46 -12.34
N PRO A 557 26.73 -10.35 -13.61
CA PRO A 557 26.99 -9.18 -14.45
C PRO A 557 26.46 -7.85 -13.85
N TYR A 558 25.46 -7.93 -12.98
CA TYR A 558 24.92 -6.74 -12.31
C TYR A 558 25.92 -6.16 -11.31
N PHE A 559 26.65 -6.99 -10.57
CA PHE A 559 27.65 -6.51 -9.61
C PHE A 559 28.78 -5.76 -10.32
N ASP A 560 29.32 -6.36 -11.39
CA ASP A 560 30.38 -5.74 -12.18
C ASP A 560 29.93 -4.42 -12.83
N ALA A 561 28.72 -4.41 -13.38
CA ALA A 561 28.15 -3.23 -14.01
C ALA A 561 27.88 -2.11 -13.00
N LEU A 562 27.41 -2.44 -11.78
CA LEU A 562 27.14 -1.47 -10.73
C LEU A 562 28.44 -0.85 -10.21
N VAL A 563 29.48 -1.65 -9.94
CA VAL A 563 30.81 -1.15 -9.53
C VAL A 563 31.34 -0.15 -10.58
N LYS A 564 31.24 -0.52 -11.87
CA LYS A 564 31.68 0.35 -12.96
C LYS A 564 30.84 1.64 -13.06
N GLU A 565 29.53 1.60 -12.79
CA GLU A 565 28.70 2.80 -12.73
C GLU A 565 29.18 3.73 -11.60
N TYR A 566 29.50 3.20 -10.42
CA TYR A 566 30.04 3.98 -9.31
C TYR A 566 31.39 4.60 -9.64
N GLU A 567 32.31 3.87 -10.29
CA GLU A 567 33.58 4.41 -10.77
C GLU A 567 33.37 5.58 -11.75
N THR A 568 32.39 5.48 -12.66
CA THR A 568 32.04 6.56 -13.61
C THR A 568 31.50 7.79 -12.88
N LEU A 569 30.85 7.61 -11.73
CA LEU A 569 30.38 8.69 -10.87
C LEU A 569 31.50 9.27 -9.97
N GLY A 570 32.71 8.74 -10.04
CA GLY A 570 33.85 9.16 -9.21
C GLY A 570 33.82 8.57 -7.80
N TRP A 571 33.07 7.49 -7.59
CA TRP A 571 32.96 6.77 -6.31
C TRP A 571 33.67 5.42 -6.39
N ARG A 572 34.19 4.94 -5.25
CA ARG A 572 34.68 3.57 -5.08
C ARG A 572 33.65 2.76 -4.33
N MET A 573 33.40 1.52 -4.73
CA MET A 573 32.46 0.60 -4.07
C MET A 573 33.16 -0.71 -3.72
N TRP A 574 32.87 -1.25 -2.53
CA TRP A 574 33.33 -2.56 -2.05
C TRP A 574 32.31 -3.16 -1.09
N ALA A 575 32.52 -4.43 -0.73
CA ALA A 575 31.71 -5.12 0.27
C ALA A 575 32.60 -5.84 1.29
N LEU A 576 32.12 -5.98 2.52
CA LEU A 576 32.76 -6.65 3.65
C LEU A 576 31.90 -7.83 4.10
N ASP A 577 32.56 -8.95 4.44
CA ASP A 577 31.92 -10.08 5.09
C ASP A 577 31.83 -9.85 6.60
N ILE A 578 30.63 -9.57 7.08
CA ILE A 578 30.34 -9.37 8.51
C ILE A 578 29.59 -10.56 9.13
N THR A 579 29.59 -11.71 8.45
CA THR A 579 28.96 -12.94 8.93
C THR A 579 29.53 -13.33 10.30
N HIS A 580 28.64 -13.61 11.26
CA HIS A 580 28.99 -13.92 12.65
C HIS A 580 28.60 -15.37 13.02
N ASP A 581 28.54 -15.68 14.32
CA ASP A 581 28.29 -17.03 14.89
C ASP A 581 26.99 -17.70 14.44
N LEU A 582 25.96 -16.93 14.07
CA LEU A 582 24.73 -17.51 13.53
C LEU A 582 24.92 -18.11 12.13
N GLY A 583 26.01 -17.80 11.44
CA GLY A 583 26.42 -18.46 10.19
C GLY A 583 25.51 -18.17 8.98
N VAL A 584 24.61 -17.21 9.08
CA VAL A 584 23.83 -16.71 7.94
C VAL A 584 24.64 -15.59 7.28
N PRO A 585 24.90 -15.65 5.95
CA PRO A 585 25.69 -14.65 5.26
C PRO A 585 25.15 -13.23 5.51
N ALA A 586 25.99 -12.37 6.10
CA ALA A 586 25.71 -10.98 6.39
C ALA A 586 26.81 -10.09 5.78
N VAL A 587 26.41 -9.05 5.06
CA VAL A 587 27.28 -8.23 4.22
C VAL A 587 27.07 -6.76 4.52
N ALA A 588 28.18 -6.01 4.64
CA ALA A 588 28.17 -4.55 4.60
C ALA A 588 28.77 -4.10 3.26
N ALA A 589 28.01 -3.42 2.43
CA ALA A 589 28.51 -2.76 1.22
C ALA A 589 28.74 -1.27 1.49
N LEU A 590 29.80 -0.73 0.97
CA LEU A 590 30.19 0.67 1.15
C LEU A 590 30.53 1.30 -0.20
N ALA A 591 30.27 2.58 -0.29
CA ALA A 591 30.76 3.42 -1.35
C ALA A 591 31.35 4.70 -0.77
N GLU A 592 32.47 5.15 -1.33
CA GLU A 592 33.20 6.36 -0.89
C GLU A 592 33.46 7.28 -2.07
N ASN A 593 33.22 8.55 -1.88
CA ASN A 593 33.78 9.57 -2.76
C ASN A 593 35.21 9.94 -2.28
N PRO A 594 36.26 9.55 -3.02
CA PRO A 594 37.65 9.78 -2.58
C PRO A 594 38.06 11.24 -2.55
N VAL A 595 37.29 12.15 -3.18
CA VAL A 595 37.60 13.59 -3.24
C VAL A 595 37.13 14.30 -1.98
N ASP A 596 35.93 14.05 -1.51
CA ASP A 596 35.31 14.76 -0.38
C ASP A 596 35.12 13.86 0.87
N GLY A 597 35.43 12.56 0.77
CA GLY A 597 35.37 11.62 1.87
C GLY A 597 33.95 11.22 2.31
N ARG A 598 32.92 11.50 1.51
CA ARG A 598 31.56 11.06 1.79
C ARG A 598 31.43 9.56 1.62
N PHE A 599 30.68 8.94 2.51
CA PHE A 599 30.36 7.52 2.46
C PHE A 599 28.86 7.28 2.22
N SER A 600 28.55 6.20 1.55
CA SER A 600 27.24 5.54 1.59
C SER A 600 27.45 4.10 2.02
N ILE A 601 26.50 3.55 2.78
CA ILE A 601 26.58 2.22 3.34
C ILE A 601 25.24 1.49 3.10
N GLY A 602 25.30 0.17 2.94
CA GLY A 602 24.10 -0.67 2.84
C GLY A 602 24.40 -2.04 3.40
N PHE A 603 23.37 -2.73 3.85
CA PHE A 603 23.48 -4.04 4.47
C PHE A 603 22.62 -5.07 3.75
N GLY A 604 22.97 -6.34 3.93
CA GLY A 604 22.21 -7.46 3.42
C GLY A 604 22.51 -8.73 4.18
N CYS A 605 21.46 -9.43 4.56
CA CYS A 605 21.55 -10.76 5.17
C CYS A 605 20.62 -11.71 4.44
N HIS A 606 21.13 -12.90 4.08
CA HIS A 606 20.33 -13.91 3.41
C HIS A 606 21.05 -15.28 3.44
N PRO A 607 20.31 -16.42 3.51
CA PRO A 607 20.91 -17.76 3.42
C PRO A 607 21.66 -18.02 2.09
N ASP A 608 21.30 -17.34 1.03
CA ASP A 608 22.06 -17.27 -0.23
C ASP A 608 22.96 -16.04 -0.20
N ALA A 609 24.28 -16.24 -0.17
CA ALA A 609 25.26 -15.16 -0.10
C ALA A 609 25.21 -14.19 -1.29
N ARG A 610 24.87 -14.66 -2.50
CA ARG A 610 24.69 -13.82 -3.68
C ARG A 610 23.57 -12.79 -3.44
N ILE A 611 22.46 -13.23 -2.82
CA ILE A 611 21.33 -12.34 -2.47
C ILE A 611 21.72 -11.40 -1.34
N ALA A 612 22.48 -11.86 -0.33
CA ALA A 612 22.98 -10.99 0.73
C ALA A 612 23.83 -9.84 0.17
N VAL A 613 24.77 -10.15 -0.73
CA VAL A 613 25.59 -9.15 -1.46
C VAL A 613 24.72 -8.22 -2.27
N GLN A 614 23.79 -8.74 -3.06
CA GLN A 614 22.87 -7.93 -3.87
C GLN A 614 22.06 -6.94 -3.02
N ARG A 615 21.51 -7.38 -1.89
CA ARG A 615 20.75 -6.53 -0.95
C ARG A 615 21.62 -5.40 -0.41
N ALA A 616 22.82 -5.71 0.03
CA ALA A 616 23.76 -4.72 0.52
C ALA A 616 24.12 -3.68 -0.56
N LEU A 617 24.45 -4.10 -1.77
CA LEU A 617 24.79 -3.22 -2.88
C LEU A 617 23.60 -2.33 -3.30
N THR A 618 22.39 -2.89 -3.38
CA THR A 618 21.20 -2.10 -3.73
C THR A 618 20.79 -1.13 -2.62
N GLU A 619 21.11 -1.41 -1.36
CA GLU A 619 20.87 -0.50 -0.25
C GLU A 619 21.79 0.72 -0.28
N VAL A 620 23.04 0.56 -0.72
CA VAL A 620 23.92 1.71 -1.02
C VAL A 620 23.25 2.66 -2.00
N ASN A 621 22.58 2.15 -3.05
CA ASN A 621 21.84 2.97 -4.02
C ASN A 621 20.71 3.77 -3.38
N GLN A 622 20.01 3.18 -2.41
CA GLN A 622 18.88 3.81 -1.70
C GLN A 622 19.32 5.02 -0.88
N LEU A 623 20.51 4.96 -0.29
CA LEU A 623 21.02 5.99 0.63
C LEU A 623 21.89 7.02 -0.08
N LEU A 624 22.44 6.71 -1.26
CA LEU A 624 23.34 7.61 -1.99
C LEU A 624 22.58 8.71 -2.74
N ASP A 625 22.78 9.95 -2.33
CA ASP A 625 22.41 11.14 -3.13
C ASP A 625 23.69 11.77 -3.69
N VAL A 626 23.98 11.48 -4.95
CA VAL A 626 25.19 11.96 -5.66
C VAL A 626 25.17 13.48 -5.81
N ALA A 627 23.97 14.08 -5.85
CA ALA A 627 23.78 15.52 -6.09
C ALA A 627 23.57 16.32 -4.81
N ALA A 628 23.69 15.69 -3.63
CA ALA A 628 23.46 16.40 -2.38
C ALA A 628 24.62 17.37 -2.08
N ASP A 629 24.30 18.66 -2.01
CA ASP A 629 25.19 19.71 -1.48
C ASP A 629 25.25 19.70 0.06
N ALA A 630 24.39 18.94 0.71
CA ALA A 630 24.33 18.85 2.17
C ALA A 630 25.39 17.89 2.71
N PRO A 631 26.00 18.17 3.86
CA PRO A 631 26.94 17.24 4.49
C PRO A 631 26.22 15.92 4.78
N HIS A 632 26.76 14.85 4.20
CA HIS A 632 26.26 13.49 4.43
C HIS A 632 26.49 13.13 5.91
N PRO A 633 25.55 12.43 6.60
CA PRO A 633 25.73 12.01 7.99
C PRO A 633 27.00 11.16 8.20
N TRP A 634 27.50 10.53 7.16
CA TRP A 634 28.66 9.65 7.10
C TRP A 634 29.93 10.33 6.57
N ASP A 635 30.08 11.59 6.81
CA ASP A 635 31.31 12.30 6.49
C ASP A 635 32.49 11.68 7.28
N ARG A 636 33.56 11.31 6.58
CA ARG A 636 34.77 10.71 7.14
C ARG A 636 35.31 11.50 8.31
N ALA A 637 35.23 12.83 8.26
CA ALA A 637 35.68 13.73 9.31
C ALA A 637 34.90 13.56 10.62
N LYS A 638 33.71 12.95 10.59
CA LYS A 638 32.86 12.68 11.77
C LYS A 638 33.15 11.35 12.45
N LEU A 639 33.95 10.48 11.83
CA LEU A 639 34.28 9.16 12.37
C LEU A 639 35.69 9.25 13.05
N SER A 640 35.77 8.83 14.29
CA SER A 640 37.03 8.81 15.05
C SER A 640 38.02 7.74 14.57
N ALA A 641 37.53 6.71 13.88
CA ALA A 641 38.33 5.65 13.26
C ALA A 641 37.56 5.11 12.04
N THR A 642 38.27 4.91 10.94
CA THR A 642 37.66 4.48 9.64
C THR A 642 38.24 3.22 9.08
N GLU A 643 39.31 2.67 9.67
CA GLU A 643 40.07 1.52 9.14
C GLU A 643 39.18 0.27 9.00
N PHE A 644 38.24 0.08 9.91
CA PHE A 644 37.29 -1.06 9.90
C PHE A 644 36.25 -0.98 8.79
N LEU A 645 36.11 0.18 8.14
CA LEU A 645 35.22 0.36 6.99
C LEU A 645 35.81 -0.16 5.68
N TYR A 646 37.10 -0.48 5.67
CA TYR A 646 37.80 -1.01 4.50
C TYR A 646 38.11 -2.49 4.67
N PRO A 647 38.36 -3.23 3.56
CA PRO A 647 38.85 -4.59 3.62
C PRO A 647 40.09 -4.71 4.49
N ALA A 648 40.10 -5.66 5.42
CA ALA A 648 41.18 -5.86 6.35
C ALA A 648 42.51 -6.17 5.62
N ASN A 649 43.55 -5.41 5.91
CA ASN A 649 44.86 -5.55 5.28
C ASN A 649 45.48 -6.94 5.58
N GLY A 650 46.00 -7.59 4.53
CA GLY A 650 46.65 -8.90 4.67
C GLY A 650 45.69 -10.10 4.87
N VAL A 651 44.40 -9.83 4.90
CA VAL A 651 43.37 -10.88 5.00
C VAL A 651 42.85 -11.20 3.59
N ARG A 652 42.77 -12.52 3.29
CA ARG A 652 42.23 -12.97 2.01
C ARG A 652 40.74 -12.58 1.88
N CYS A 653 40.34 -12.07 0.73
CA CYS A 653 38.93 -11.79 0.45
C CYS A 653 38.06 -13.05 0.53
N THR A 654 36.87 -12.91 1.07
CA THR A 654 35.82 -13.90 1.01
C THR A 654 35.33 -14.05 -0.42
N THR A 655 35.11 -15.26 -0.87
CA THR A 655 34.59 -15.58 -2.21
C THR A 655 33.22 -16.25 -2.12
N SER A 656 32.51 -16.32 -3.24
CA SER A 656 31.21 -17.01 -3.31
C SER A 656 31.22 -18.44 -2.77
N SER A 657 32.36 -19.15 -2.91
CA SER A 657 32.54 -20.52 -2.43
C SER A 657 32.76 -20.63 -0.91
N THR A 658 32.96 -19.54 -0.21
CA THR A 658 33.18 -19.56 1.26
C THR A 658 31.92 -19.97 1.99
N TRP A 659 30.75 -19.53 1.49
CA TRP A 659 29.47 -19.85 2.09
C TRP A 659 28.85 -21.10 1.47
N GLN A 660 28.37 -21.99 2.33
CA GLN A 660 27.61 -23.16 1.87
C GLN A 660 26.14 -22.75 1.67
N PRO A 661 25.56 -22.99 0.49
CA PRO A 661 24.14 -22.70 0.26
C PRO A 661 23.26 -23.51 1.23
N VAL A 662 22.25 -22.87 1.77
CA VAL A 662 21.19 -23.56 2.53
C VAL A 662 20.27 -24.23 1.51
N ASP A 663 20.18 -25.56 1.57
CA ASP A 663 19.29 -26.34 0.71
C ASP A 663 17.87 -26.33 1.29
N ALA A 664 17.16 -25.24 1.06
CA ALA A 664 15.74 -25.10 1.40
C ALA A 664 14.91 -25.13 0.12
N ALA A 665 13.89 -25.94 0.09
CA ALA A 665 12.91 -26.01 -0.99
C ALA A 665 11.68 -25.13 -0.69
N THR A 666 11.43 -24.87 0.59
CA THR A 666 10.27 -24.13 1.09
C THR A 666 10.69 -23.02 2.05
N LEU A 667 9.78 -22.02 2.23
CA LEU A 667 9.96 -20.97 3.23
C LEU A 667 10.04 -21.54 4.65
N SER A 668 9.23 -22.55 4.98
CA SER A 668 9.25 -23.19 6.30
C SER A 668 10.59 -23.82 6.63
N GLU A 669 11.27 -24.45 5.66
CA GLU A 669 12.62 -25.01 5.85
C GLU A 669 13.65 -23.91 6.07
N ALA A 670 13.58 -22.80 5.32
CA ALA A 670 14.45 -21.65 5.52
C ALA A 670 14.24 -20.98 6.89
N ILE A 671 12.97 -20.87 7.34
CA ILE A 671 12.62 -20.39 8.68
C ILE A 671 13.19 -21.32 9.74
N ALA A 672 12.96 -22.63 9.62
CA ALA A 672 13.45 -23.62 10.58
C ALA A 672 14.98 -23.60 10.71
N HIS A 673 15.70 -23.39 9.59
CA HIS A 673 17.14 -23.20 9.62
C HIS A 673 17.55 -22.00 10.49
N CYS A 674 16.98 -20.82 10.23
CA CYS A 674 17.34 -19.61 10.97
C CYS A 674 16.88 -19.67 12.44
N VAL A 675 15.67 -20.19 12.73
CA VAL A 675 15.18 -20.41 14.11
C VAL A 675 16.12 -21.37 14.86
N GLY A 676 16.55 -22.46 14.20
CA GLY A 676 17.49 -23.41 14.79
C GLY A 676 18.83 -22.77 15.15
N ARG A 677 19.36 -21.86 14.32
CA ARG A 677 20.61 -21.12 14.60
C ARG A 677 20.47 -20.18 15.80
N ILE A 678 19.35 -19.43 15.87
CA ILE A 678 19.06 -18.53 16.99
C ILE A 678 18.82 -19.32 18.28
N ALA A 679 18.05 -20.40 18.23
CA ALA A 679 17.79 -21.27 19.37
C ALA A 679 19.06 -21.98 19.89
N ALA A 680 19.96 -22.41 19.01
CA ALA A 680 21.24 -22.98 19.38
C ALA A 680 22.16 -21.99 20.13
N ALA A 681 21.99 -20.68 19.87
CA ALA A 681 22.63 -19.61 20.61
C ALA A 681 21.88 -19.24 21.92
N GLY A 682 20.88 -20.03 22.32
CA GLY A 682 20.14 -19.88 23.59
C GLY A 682 19.06 -18.78 23.58
N MET A 683 18.60 -18.35 22.40
CA MET A 683 17.62 -17.27 22.26
C MET A 683 16.30 -17.79 21.72
N ASP A 684 15.21 -17.05 22.00
CA ASP A 684 13.88 -17.31 21.46
C ASP A 684 13.60 -16.45 20.22
N VAL A 685 12.62 -16.87 19.43
CA VAL A 685 12.12 -16.12 18.26
C VAL A 685 10.62 -15.96 18.41
N LEU A 686 10.17 -14.75 18.55
CA LEU A 686 8.76 -14.38 18.75
C LEU A 686 8.20 -13.73 17.50
N VAL A 687 6.91 -13.95 17.25
CA VAL A 687 6.17 -13.34 16.14
C VAL A 687 4.92 -12.67 16.65
N VAL A 688 4.76 -11.40 16.29
CA VAL A 688 3.51 -10.65 16.40
C VAL A 688 2.93 -10.51 14.98
N ASP A 689 1.74 -11.06 14.76
CA ASP A 689 1.03 -10.92 13.49
C ASP A 689 0.31 -9.57 13.44
N LYS A 690 0.79 -8.68 12.57
CA LYS A 690 0.25 -7.34 12.31
C LYS A 690 -0.56 -7.26 11.03
N THR A 691 -0.84 -8.39 10.41
CA THR A 691 -1.58 -8.46 9.14
C THR A 691 -2.93 -7.79 9.29
N ARG A 692 -3.15 -6.73 8.52
CA ARG A 692 -4.44 -6.04 8.51
C ARG A 692 -5.35 -6.65 7.45
N PRO A 693 -6.56 -7.08 7.83
CA PRO A 693 -7.45 -7.80 6.91
C PRO A 693 -7.99 -6.92 5.76
N ASP A 694 -8.02 -5.61 5.95
CA ASP A 694 -8.38 -4.62 4.92
C ASP A 694 -7.25 -4.31 3.93
N ILE A 695 -6.00 -4.63 4.28
CA ILE A 695 -4.82 -4.51 3.41
C ILE A 695 -4.55 -5.83 2.66
N GLY A 696 -4.60 -6.94 3.39
CA GLY A 696 -4.42 -8.28 2.83
C GLY A 696 -2.97 -8.65 2.48
N LEU A 697 -1.99 -7.79 2.80
CA LEU A 697 -0.56 -8.09 2.76
C LEU A 697 -0.15 -8.61 4.14
N SER A 698 0.51 -9.75 4.21
CA SER A 698 0.99 -10.29 5.48
C SER A 698 2.08 -9.37 6.05
N VAL A 699 1.90 -8.94 7.29
CA VAL A 699 2.86 -8.10 8.03
C VAL A 699 3.07 -8.71 9.40
N VAL A 700 4.32 -8.88 9.79
CA VAL A 700 4.70 -9.38 11.11
C VAL A 700 5.73 -8.47 11.75
N GLN A 701 5.87 -8.61 13.07
CA GLN A 701 7.10 -8.24 13.75
C GLN A 701 7.71 -9.49 14.35
N VAL A 702 8.92 -9.81 13.91
CA VAL A 702 9.77 -10.82 14.53
C VAL A 702 10.58 -10.14 15.63
N ILE A 703 10.69 -10.80 16.78
CA ILE A 703 11.44 -10.32 17.93
C ILE A 703 12.32 -11.46 18.41
N ALA A 704 13.60 -11.22 18.57
CA ALA A 704 14.54 -12.23 19.12
C ALA A 704 15.29 -11.59 20.29
N PRO A 705 14.77 -11.74 21.53
CA PRO A 705 15.42 -11.18 22.71
C PRO A 705 16.85 -11.72 22.84
N GLY A 706 17.84 -10.82 23.00
CA GLY A 706 19.25 -11.17 23.06
C GLY A 706 20.06 -10.86 21.81
N LEU A 707 19.47 -10.76 20.62
CA LEU A 707 20.14 -10.24 19.43
C LEU A 707 20.44 -8.73 19.60
N CYS A 708 21.62 -8.29 19.17
CA CYS A 708 22.01 -6.88 19.26
C CYS A 708 21.18 -6.00 18.35
N HIS A 709 20.92 -4.80 18.82
CA HIS A 709 20.30 -3.75 18.04
C HIS A 709 21.35 -2.84 17.40
N PHE A 710 21.15 -2.37 16.17
CA PHE A 710 22.11 -1.46 15.54
C PHE A 710 22.01 0.01 16.05
N TRP A 711 20.95 0.36 16.80
CA TRP A 711 20.95 1.57 17.62
C TRP A 711 21.86 1.38 18.85
N PRO A 712 22.33 2.45 19.50
CA PRO A 712 23.24 2.32 20.63
C PRO A 712 22.54 1.70 21.85
N ARG A 713 22.53 0.41 21.91
CA ARG A 713 21.99 -0.45 22.97
C ARG A 713 23.13 -1.31 23.49
N PHE A 714 23.71 -0.91 24.61
CA PHE A 714 24.99 -1.48 25.07
C PHE A 714 24.81 -2.53 26.19
N GLY A 715 23.58 -2.92 26.52
CA GLY A 715 23.29 -3.99 27.46
C GLY A 715 23.29 -5.39 26.84
N ALA A 716 23.36 -5.50 25.50
CA ALA A 716 23.38 -6.79 24.82
C ALA A 716 24.67 -7.56 25.10
N ARG A 717 24.59 -8.76 25.72
CA ARG A 717 25.74 -9.63 25.99
C ARG A 717 26.51 -9.99 24.71
N ARG A 718 25.80 -10.29 23.64
CA ARG A 718 26.39 -10.69 22.35
C ARG A 718 27.35 -9.66 21.79
N LEU A 719 27.08 -8.37 22.01
CA LEU A 719 27.95 -7.27 21.59
C LEU A 719 29.41 -7.43 22.08
N TYR A 720 29.59 -8.05 23.24
CA TYR A 720 30.88 -8.26 23.87
C TYR A 720 31.42 -9.69 23.72
N ALA A 721 30.54 -10.70 23.82
CA ALA A 721 30.92 -12.10 23.84
C ALA A 721 31.28 -12.63 22.44
N VAL A 722 30.42 -12.38 21.43
CA VAL A 722 30.57 -12.95 20.09
C VAL A 722 31.92 -12.59 19.41
N PRO A 723 32.42 -11.33 19.49
CA PRO A 723 33.73 -11.01 18.92
C PRO A 723 34.87 -11.84 19.50
N VAL A 724 34.81 -12.16 20.78
CA VAL A 724 35.82 -12.98 21.45
C VAL A 724 35.68 -14.47 21.10
N GLU A 725 34.44 -14.96 21.12
CA GLU A 725 34.13 -16.36 20.76
C GLU A 725 34.55 -16.68 19.32
N LEU A 726 34.50 -15.72 18.43
CA LEU A 726 34.91 -15.83 17.02
C LEU A 726 36.43 -15.53 16.81
N GLY A 727 37.14 -15.14 17.85
CA GLY A 727 38.55 -14.75 17.74
C GLY A 727 38.78 -13.43 16.99
N TRP A 728 37.75 -12.57 16.93
CA TRP A 728 37.89 -11.27 16.31
C TRP A 728 38.53 -10.22 17.26
N CYS A 729 38.44 -10.48 18.54
CA CYS A 729 39.10 -9.75 19.63
C CYS A 729 39.62 -10.74 20.67
N ASP A 730 40.74 -10.39 21.32
CA ASP A 730 41.34 -11.23 22.37
C ASP A 730 40.54 -11.16 23.69
N GLU A 731 39.89 -10.00 23.95
CA GLU A 731 39.09 -9.77 25.16
C GLU A 731 37.86 -8.87 24.85
N PRO A 732 36.81 -8.96 25.68
CA PRO A 732 35.64 -8.12 25.50
C PRO A 732 35.99 -6.62 25.64
N ARG A 733 35.51 -5.79 24.72
CA ARG A 733 35.71 -4.33 24.84
C ARG A 733 34.90 -3.79 26.01
N ARG A 734 35.45 -2.79 26.68
CA ARG A 734 34.68 -2.00 27.65
C ARG A 734 33.66 -1.14 26.91
N GLU A 735 32.49 -0.91 27.50
CA GLU A 735 31.44 -0.07 26.92
C GLU A 735 31.95 1.33 26.48
N SER A 736 32.82 1.95 27.32
CA SER A 736 33.46 3.25 27.02
C SER A 736 34.40 3.21 25.81
N ALA A 737 34.80 2.03 25.36
CA ALA A 737 35.68 1.85 24.20
C ALA A 737 34.93 1.51 22.92
N LEU A 738 33.59 1.32 22.99
CA LEU A 738 32.75 1.09 21.82
C LEU A 738 32.70 2.34 20.93
N ASN A 739 32.31 2.15 19.67
CA ASN A 739 32.15 3.23 18.72
C ASN A 739 31.02 4.19 19.17
N PRO A 740 31.30 5.47 19.47
CA PRO A 740 30.29 6.41 19.91
C PRO A 740 29.39 6.88 18.74
N ALA A 741 29.80 6.64 17.49
CA ALA A 741 29.06 7.08 16.33
C ALA A 741 27.82 6.18 16.13
N LEU A 742 26.65 6.82 16.10
CA LEU A 742 25.41 6.12 15.73
C LEU A 742 25.51 5.63 14.29
N LEU A 743 25.22 4.38 14.09
CA LEU A 743 24.92 3.89 12.77
C LEU A 743 23.54 4.40 12.35
N PHE A 744 23.53 5.18 11.29
CA PHE A 744 22.31 5.80 10.78
C PHE A 744 21.80 5.06 9.55
N LEU A 745 20.60 4.55 9.65
CA LEU A 745 19.78 4.09 8.51
C LEU A 745 18.37 4.63 8.66
#